data_08325661e6cbc7df83bfd56bf01eae83
#
_entry.id   08325661e6cbc7df83bfd56bf01eae83
#
_cell.length_a   1.000
_cell.length_b   1.000
_cell.length_c   1.000
_cell.angle_alpha   90.00
_cell.angle_beta   90.00
_cell.angle_gamma   90.00
#
_symmetry.space_group_name_H-M   'P 1'
#
loop_
_entity.id
_entity.type
_entity.pdbx_description
1 polymer ?
#
loop_
_entity_poly.entity_id
_entity_poly.type
_entity_poly.pdbx_seq_one_letter_code
_entity_poly.pdbx_strand_id
1 'polypeptide(L)'
;MALDALTSLLIDEDALVGSVERASAALTRHQNPDGHFVFELEADATIPAEYVLLEHFLGRIDQPLENRIGVYLRSIQGGHGGWPLFHDGVFNLSASVKAYFALKAIGDDPEAPHMRRARQAILAAGGAERTNVFTRAQLALFGQVPWHAVPVMPLEIMHLPLWFPFHLSKISYWSRTVTVPLLVLMAYRPKARNPRGVGIRELFRTPPDQVKDWIRGPYRSRWGRFFKAIDAVLRRVQPLFPGAGRRSAVEKAVAFVIERLNGDDGLGGIYPAMANSVMMFRTLGYPDDHPDAAIAWQAVRKLLVVGEDRAYCQPCLSPVWDTSLAGHALAEAGAGTDAVCDWLVPLQITGVVGDWAVRRPGLRPGGWAFQYKNPHYPDVDDTAVVGLLLHRNGDPAHAEAIDRAREWIIGMQSSDGGWGAFEPENTHHHLNHIPFADHGALLDPPTADVSARCVSFLAQIGMLPYESVLARALAYLRREQEADGSWYGRWGTNYIYGTWSVLCALNAASVPPDDPAVVRAVAWLVSVQREDGGWGEDEESYGDAPHGRYKESTPSQTAWALLGLMAAGAVNHPATARGIAWLTDAQQPDGEWTEAPYTAVGFPRVFYLRYHGYRLYFPLLALARYRNLRSGRSNRVEFGF
;
A
#
# COMPACT_ATOMS: atom_id res chain seq x y z
N MET A 1 36.18 -33.19 0.73
CA MET A 1 35.61 -32.02 0.00
C MET A 1 34.13 -32.17 -0.34
N ALA A 2 33.62 -33.22 -1.01
CA ALA A 2 32.17 -33.37 -1.27
C ALA A 2 31.37 -33.74 0.01
N LEU A 3 31.92 -34.55 0.92
CA LEU A 3 31.29 -34.88 2.20
C LEU A 3 31.28 -33.69 3.17
N ASP A 4 32.36 -32.89 3.20
CA ASP A 4 32.42 -31.69 4.05
C ASP A 4 31.48 -30.58 3.58
N ALA A 5 31.24 -30.45 2.26
CA ALA A 5 30.25 -29.56 1.70
C ALA A 5 28.79 -30.00 2.01
N LEU A 6 28.56 -31.30 2.14
CA LEU A 6 27.26 -31.85 2.57
C LEU A 6 27.01 -31.68 4.08
N THR A 7 28.08 -31.78 4.88
CA THR A 7 27.99 -31.60 6.34
C THR A 7 27.76 -30.14 6.74
N SER A 8 28.28 -29.18 5.95
CA SER A 8 28.03 -27.73 6.16
C SER A 8 26.62 -27.25 5.76
N LEU A 9 25.81 -28.10 5.11
CA LEU A 9 24.43 -27.84 4.74
C LEU A 9 23.40 -28.53 5.68
N LEU A 10 23.86 -29.23 6.72
CA LEU A 10 22.95 -29.75 7.74
C LEU A 10 22.53 -28.59 8.64
N ILE A 11 21.28 -28.15 8.45
CA ILE A 11 20.63 -27.23 9.37
C ILE A 11 20.54 -27.94 10.72
N ASP A 12 21.04 -27.28 11.77
CA ASP A 12 20.87 -27.73 13.13
C ASP A 12 19.37 -27.72 13.47
N GLU A 13 18.78 -28.91 13.59
CA GLU A 13 17.34 -29.05 13.86
C GLU A 13 16.96 -28.43 15.22
N ASP A 14 17.82 -28.53 16.23
CA ASP A 14 17.57 -27.94 17.55
C ASP A 14 17.62 -26.40 17.48
N ALA A 15 18.55 -25.84 16.71
CA ALA A 15 18.62 -24.40 16.46
C ALA A 15 17.38 -23.89 15.71
N LEU A 16 16.88 -24.63 14.71
CA LEU A 16 15.67 -24.32 13.98
C LEU A 16 14.44 -24.34 14.89
N VAL A 17 14.26 -25.39 15.70
CA VAL A 17 13.15 -25.50 16.65
C VAL A 17 13.20 -24.34 17.64
N GLY A 18 14.35 -24.07 18.24
CA GLY A 18 14.52 -22.95 19.16
C GLY A 18 14.27 -21.58 18.51
N SER A 19 14.61 -21.42 17.22
CA SER A 19 14.33 -20.19 16.47
C SER A 19 12.82 -19.99 16.28
N VAL A 20 12.08 -21.03 15.91
CA VAL A 20 10.61 -20.99 15.77
C VAL A 20 9.93 -20.65 17.10
N GLU A 21 10.36 -21.27 18.19
CA GLU A 21 9.80 -21.03 19.54
C GLU A 21 10.02 -19.58 19.98
N ARG A 22 11.23 -19.05 19.82
CA ARG A 22 11.53 -17.65 20.14
C ARG A 22 10.71 -16.67 19.28
N ALA A 23 10.61 -16.93 17.98
CA ALA A 23 9.85 -16.08 17.05
C ALA A 23 8.35 -16.11 17.36
N SER A 24 7.80 -17.30 17.66
CA SER A 24 6.38 -17.43 18.05
C SER A 24 6.10 -16.67 19.35
N ALA A 25 6.96 -16.82 20.37
CA ALA A 25 6.84 -16.07 21.61
C ALA A 25 7.00 -14.55 21.39
N ALA A 26 7.92 -14.13 20.50
CA ALA A 26 8.09 -12.73 20.14
C ALA A 26 6.83 -12.15 19.48
N LEU A 27 6.28 -12.83 18.48
CA LEU A 27 5.06 -12.39 17.81
C LEU A 27 3.88 -12.29 18.77
N THR A 28 3.69 -13.29 19.64
CA THR A 28 2.59 -13.31 20.64
C THR A 28 2.66 -12.13 21.62
N ARG A 29 3.85 -11.60 21.93
CA ARG A 29 3.97 -10.40 22.79
C ARG A 29 3.34 -9.14 22.18
N HIS A 30 3.18 -9.10 20.85
CA HIS A 30 2.53 -7.99 20.14
C HIS A 30 1.01 -8.16 20.00
N GLN A 31 0.46 -9.31 20.43
CA GLN A 31 -0.99 -9.55 20.37
C GLN A 31 -1.72 -8.65 21.36
N ASN A 32 -2.74 -7.95 20.86
CA ASN A 32 -3.63 -7.17 21.71
C ASN A 32 -4.52 -8.09 22.57
N PRO A 33 -5.04 -7.60 23.71
CA PRO A 33 -5.84 -8.42 24.62
C PRO A 33 -7.11 -9.04 24.01
N ASP A 34 -7.64 -8.45 22.94
CA ASP A 34 -8.80 -8.94 22.19
C ASP A 34 -8.44 -9.91 21.05
N GLY A 35 -7.17 -10.26 20.91
CA GLY A 35 -6.68 -11.25 19.95
C GLY A 35 -6.08 -10.70 18.66
N HIS A 36 -6.27 -9.40 18.35
CA HIS A 36 -5.78 -8.85 17.09
C HIS A 36 -4.31 -8.37 17.15
N PHE A 37 -3.77 -8.12 15.98
CA PHE A 37 -2.47 -7.51 15.76
C PHE A 37 -2.61 -6.24 14.93
N VAL A 38 -1.84 -5.22 15.25
CA VAL A 38 -1.65 -4.03 14.43
C VAL A 38 -0.23 -3.53 14.63
N PHE A 39 0.49 -3.39 13.53
CA PHE A 39 1.87 -2.90 13.53
C PHE A 39 1.95 -1.52 12.89
N GLU A 40 3.05 -0.82 13.18
CA GLU A 40 3.31 0.47 12.55
C GLU A 40 3.52 0.31 11.04
N LEU A 41 2.97 1.28 10.29
CA LEU A 41 3.21 1.48 8.88
C LEU A 41 4.01 2.75 8.69
N GLU A 42 5.28 2.62 8.34
CA GLU A 42 6.16 3.75 8.07
C GLU A 42 6.22 4.02 6.56
N ALA A 43 6.06 5.29 6.19
CA ALA A 43 6.18 5.75 4.82
C ALA A 43 7.30 6.78 4.68
N ASP A 44 7.39 7.41 3.52
CA ASP A 44 8.34 8.49 3.28
C ASP A 44 7.97 9.78 4.05
N ALA A 45 8.78 10.82 3.87
CA ALA A 45 8.60 12.11 4.53
C ALA A 45 7.29 12.83 4.18
N THR A 46 6.54 12.40 3.15
CA THR A 46 5.38 13.16 2.65
C THR A 46 4.24 13.22 3.66
N ILE A 47 3.90 12.10 4.28
CA ILE A 47 2.77 12.04 5.23
C ILE A 47 3.05 12.83 6.52
N PRO A 48 4.19 12.65 7.21
CA PRO A 48 4.51 13.47 8.37
C PRO A 48 4.59 14.97 8.06
N ALA A 49 5.15 15.34 6.90
CA ALA A 49 5.22 16.73 6.45
C ALA A 49 3.82 17.30 6.16
N GLU A 50 2.96 16.54 5.50
CA GLU A 50 1.59 16.97 5.24
C GLU A 50 0.76 17.11 6.50
N TYR A 51 0.99 16.27 7.53
CA TYR A 51 0.35 16.42 8.83
C TYR A 51 0.67 17.78 9.47
N VAL A 52 1.95 18.17 9.52
CA VAL A 52 2.37 19.51 10.01
C VAL A 52 1.68 20.60 9.20
N LEU A 53 1.69 20.49 7.87
CA LEU A 53 1.05 21.46 6.99
C LEU A 53 -0.47 21.50 7.16
N LEU A 54 -1.13 20.37 7.49
CA LEU A 54 -2.55 20.34 7.82
C LEU A 54 -2.85 21.14 9.10
N GLU A 55 -2.05 21.00 10.17
CA GLU A 55 -2.18 21.81 11.39
C GLU A 55 -2.01 23.31 11.09
N HIS A 56 -1.02 23.67 10.27
CA HIS A 56 -0.83 25.04 9.81
C HIS A 56 -1.97 25.55 8.91
N PHE A 57 -2.56 24.68 8.08
CA PHE A 57 -3.75 25.03 7.30
C PHE A 57 -4.92 25.38 8.22
N LEU A 58 -5.15 24.58 9.26
CA LEU A 58 -6.21 24.77 10.25
C LEU A 58 -5.89 25.92 11.22
N GLY A 59 -4.62 26.30 11.37
CA GLY A 59 -4.15 27.24 12.39
C GLY A 59 -4.16 26.65 13.80
N ARG A 60 -3.99 25.32 13.90
CA ARG A 60 -3.91 24.58 15.16
C ARG A 60 -2.51 23.99 15.27
N ILE A 61 -1.64 24.66 16.03
CA ILE A 61 -0.25 24.25 16.16
C ILE A 61 -0.04 23.57 17.50
N ASP A 62 0.37 22.30 17.46
CA ASP A 62 0.89 21.58 18.61
C ASP A 62 2.42 21.57 18.55
N GLN A 63 3.06 22.60 19.14
CA GLN A 63 4.51 22.78 19.07
C GLN A 63 5.30 21.57 19.61
N PRO A 64 4.95 20.94 20.75
CA PRO A 64 5.62 19.73 21.23
C PRO A 64 5.58 18.57 20.22
N LEU A 65 4.43 18.34 19.59
CA LEU A 65 4.27 17.30 18.57
C LEU A 65 5.07 17.65 17.30
N GLU A 66 4.96 18.89 16.81
CA GLU A 66 5.71 19.35 15.64
C GLU A 66 7.23 19.21 15.85
N ASN A 67 7.75 19.52 17.04
CA ASN A 67 9.17 19.35 17.34
C ASN A 67 9.61 17.90 17.18
N ARG A 68 8.81 16.93 17.67
CA ARG A 68 9.08 15.48 17.53
C ARG A 68 9.00 15.02 16.08
N ILE A 69 8.03 15.54 15.33
CA ILE A 69 7.94 15.27 13.87
C ILE A 69 9.15 15.86 13.15
N GLY A 70 9.63 17.04 13.56
CA GLY A 70 10.85 17.63 13.05
C GLY A 70 12.09 16.75 13.29
N VAL A 71 12.20 16.12 14.47
CA VAL A 71 13.27 15.14 14.75
C VAL A 71 13.20 13.98 13.75
N TYR A 72 12.01 13.40 13.56
CA TYR A 72 11.82 12.32 12.59
C TYR A 72 12.19 12.76 11.17
N LEU A 73 11.65 13.86 10.67
CA LEU A 73 11.94 14.36 9.32
C LEU A 73 13.44 14.60 9.08
N ARG A 74 14.16 15.14 10.05
CA ARG A 74 15.61 15.33 9.96
C ARG A 74 16.37 14.01 9.94
N SER A 75 15.92 13.01 10.69
CA SER A 75 16.58 11.70 10.78
C SER A 75 16.52 10.88 9.49
N ILE A 76 15.49 11.10 8.65
CA ILE A 76 15.31 10.37 7.37
C ILE A 76 15.77 11.19 6.15
N GLN A 77 16.49 12.31 6.36
CA GLN A 77 17.08 13.05 5.25
C GLN A 77 18.22 12.24 4.62
N GLY A 78 18.15 11.99 3.32
CA GLY A 78 19.17 11.23 2.60
C GLY A 78 20.50 11.96 2.41
N GLY A 79 21.58 11.22 2.17
CA GLY A 79 22.91 11.77 1.89
C GLY A 79 22.98 12.71 0.70
N HIS A 80 22.06 12.59 -0.26
CA HIS A 80 21.88 13.51 -1.39
C HIS A 80 21.26 14.88 -1.00
N GLY A 81 20.96 15.07 0.27
CA GLY A 81 20.48 16.35 0.83
C GLY A 81 18.95 16.51 0.84
N GLY A 82 18.19 15.71 0.12
CA GLY A 82 16.72 15.71 0.15
C GLY A 82 16.14 14.47 0.81
N TRP A 83 14.88 14.14 0.51
CA TRP A 83 14.17 12.97 1.06
C TRP A 83 13.81 12.00 -0.06
N PRO A 84 14.17 10.72 0.12
CA PRO A 84 13.76 9.65 -0.79
C PRO A 84 12.32 9.20 -0.50
N LEU A 85 11.79 8.29 -1.33
CA LEU A 85 10.49 7.64 -1.12
C LEU A 85 10.59 6.34 -0.31
N PHE A 86 11.80 5.83 -0.10
CA PHE A 86 12.10 4.59 0.64
C PHE A 86 13.50 4.65 1.24
N HIS A 87 13.83 3.74 2.12
CA HIS A 87 15.12 3.68 2.81
C HIS A 87 16.29 3.66 1.81
N ASP A 88 17.25 4.55 1.97
CA ASP A 88 18.42 4.72 1.09
C ASP A 88 18.10 4.89 -0.40
N GLY A 89 16.86 5.26 -0.72
CA GLY A 89 16.42 5.51 -2.09
C GLY A 89 16.99 6.79 -2.70
N VAL A 90 16.68 6.98 -3.98
CA VAL A 90 17.10 8.17 -4.73
C VAL A 90 16.32 9.41 -4.30
N PHE A 91 16.89 10.59 -4.55
CA PHE A 91 16.24 11.88 -4.27
C PHE A 91 14.86 11.99 -4.93
N ASN A 92 13.84 12.35 -4.12
CA ASN A 92 12.52 12.69 -4.63
C ASN A 92 12.22 14.18 -4.42
N LEU A 93 11.89 14.87 -5.52
CA LEU A 93 11.65 16.32 -5.49
C LEU A 93 10.41 16.70 -4.68
N SER A 94 9.30 15.97 -4.86
CA SER A 94 8.02 16.28 -4.22
C SER A 94 8.08 16.03 -2.70
N ALA A 95 8.65 14.91 -2.28
CA ALA A 95 8.89 14.61 -0.87
C ALA A 95 9.82 15.66 -0.23
N SER A 96 10.90 16.03 -0.94
CA SER A 96 11.87 17.01 -0.43
C SER A 96 11.28 18.41 -0.26
N VAL A 97 10.43 18.88 -1.19
CA VAL A 97 9.76 20.18 -1.07
C VAL A 97 8.78 20.19 0.11
N LYS A 98 8.01 19.12 0.32
CA LYS A 98 7.07 18.99 1.45
C LYS A 98 7.81 18.95 2.78
N ALA A 99 8.86 18.13 2.89
CA ALA A 99 9.66 18.00 4.11
C ALA A 99 10.35 19.32 4.47
N TYR A 100 10.98 20.00 3.49
CA TYR A 100 11.57 21.33 3.70
C TYR A 100 10.53 22.33 4.18
N PHE A 101 9.34 22.36 3.56
CA PHE A 101 8.28 23.30 3.94
C PHE A 101 7.79 23.03 5.36
N ALA A 102 7.57 21.76 5.71
CA ALA A 102 7.17 21.38 7.06
C ALA A 102 8.23 21.75 8.11
N LEU A 103 9.51 21.44 7.87
CA LEU A 103 10.61 21.81 8.79
C LEU A 103 10.70 23.31 8.98
N LYS A 104 10.59 24.10 7.90
CA LYS A 104 10.55 25.56 7.99
C LYS A 104 9.32 26.04 8.76
N ALA A 105 8.16 25.39 8.58
CA ALA A 105 6.94 25.71 9.32
C ALA A 105 7.07 25.38 10.82
N ILE A 106 7.76 24.30 11.19
CA ILE A 106 8.09 23.95 12.58
C ILE A 106 8.98 25.01 13.22
N GLY A 107 9.89 25.64 12.45
CA GLY A 107 10.77 26.70 12.91
C GLY A 107 12.25 26.48 12.61
N ASP A 108 12.60 25.50 11.75
CA ASP A 108 13.98 25.30 11.34
C ASP A 108 14.50 26.51 10.56
N ASP A 109 15.72 26.96 10.91
CA ASP A 109 16.39 28.04 10.19
C ASP A 109 16.73 27.58 8.75
N PRO A 110 16.29 28.31 7.70
CA PRO A 110 16.66 28.03 6.31
C PRO A 110 18.17 27.99 6.04
N GLU A 111 18.97 28.60 6.90
CA GLU A 111 20.44 28.60 6.82
C GLU A 111 21.09 27.45 7.63
N ALA A 112 20.30 26.64 8.35
CA ALA A 112 20.81 25.44 9.00
C ALA A 112 21.40 24.47 7.96
N PRO A 113 22.46 23.69 8.29
CA PRO A 113 23.16 22.84 7.32
C PRO A 113 22.26 21.88 6.55
N HIS A 114 21.30 21.22 7.22
CA HIS A 114 20.36 20.29 6.61
C HIS A 114 19.38 21.01 5.66
N MET A 115 18.90 22.22 6.02
CA MET A 115 18.01 23.01 5.19
C MET A 115 18.72 23.56 3.95
N ARG A 116 19.98 23.99 4.07
CA ARG A 116 20.77 24.43 2.93
C ARG A 116 21.02 23.29 1.94
N ARG A 117 21.40 22.10 2.43
CA ARG A 117 21.56 20.92 1.57
C ARG A 117 20.27 20.59 0.82
N ALA A 118 19.12 20.60 1.53
CA ALA A 118 17.82 20.34 0.91
C ALA A 118 17.48 21.38 -0.16
N ARG A 119 17.65 22.67 0.13
CA ARG A 119 17.43 23.75 -0.84
C ARG A 119 18.30 23.58 -2.09
N GLN A 120 19.58 23.27 -1.92
CA GLN A 120 20.49 23.03 -3.05
C GLN A 120 20.05 21.85 -3.91
N ALA A 121 19.69 20.71 -3.30
CA ALA A 121 19.22 19.52 -4.01
C ALA A 121 17.91 19.79 -4.76
N ILE A 122 16.94 20.46 -4.13
CA ILE A 122 15.66 20.84 -4.74
C ILE A 122 15.89 21.75 -5.97
N LEU A 123 16.72 22.77 -5.81
CA LEU A 123 17.05 23.68 -6.92
C LEU A 123 17.81 22.94 -8.03
N ALA A 124 18.74 22.04 -7.71
CA ALA A 124 19.45 21.23 -8.70
C ALA A 124 18.48 20.36 -9.52
N ALA A 125 17.45 19.81 -8.87
CA ALA A 125 16.40 19.00 -9.52
C ALA A 125 15.37 19.82 -10.32
N GLY A 126 15.49 21.14 -10.35
CA GLY A 126 14.64 22.01 -11.18
C GLY A 126 13.69 22.92 -10.41
N GLY A 127 13.74 22.91 -9.07
CA GLY A 127 12.95 23.78 -8.20
C GLY A 127 11.53 23.25 -7.92
N ALA A 128 10.84 23.88 -6.97
CA ALA A 128 9.52 23.48 -6.52
C ALA A 128 8.44 23.55 -7.64
N GLU A 129 8.69 24.30 -8.71
CA GLU A 129 7.83 24.34 -9.89
C GLU A 129 7.74 23.03 -10.68
N ARG A 130 8.62 22.05 -10.37
CA ARG A 130 8.67 20.74 -11.02
C ARG A 130 8.02 19.62 -10.22
N THR A 131 7.46 19.91 -9.07
CA THR A 131 6.78 18.93 -8.22
C THR A 131 5.54 18.34 -8.87
N ASN A 132 5.08 17.19 -8.37
CA ASN A 132 3.86 16.53 -8.83
C ASN A 132 2.57 17.34 -8.50
N VAL A 133 1.44 16.90 -9.06
CA VAL A 133 0.16 17.61 -8.93
C VAL A 133 -0.30 17.76 -7.49
N PHE A 134 -0.13 16.74 -6.63
CA PHE A 134 -0.57 16.80 -5.24
C PHE A 134 0.25 17.81 -4.43
N THR A 135 1.57 17.83 -4.61
CA THR A 135 2.43 18.85 -4.00
C THR A 135 2.04 20.25 -4.47
N ARG A 136 1.79 20.45 -5.77
CA ARG A 136 1.35 21.76 -6.28
C ARG A 136 -0.02 22.17 -5.72
N ALA A 137 -0.96 21.24 -5.54
CA ALA A 137 -2.25 21.53 -4.91
C ALA A 137 -2.06 22.00 -3.46
N GLN A 138 -1.20 21.32 -2.69
CA GLN A 138 -0.86 21.76 -1.33
C GLN A 138 -0.18 23.13 -1.31
N LEU A 139 0.78 23.36 -2.20
CA LEU A 139 1.42 24.66 -2.34
C LEU A 139 0.44 25.78 -2.72
N ALA A 140 -0.59 25.46 -3.52
CA ALA A 140 -1.64 26.42 -3.89
C ALA A 140 -2.53 26.77 -2.68
N LEU A 141 -2.86 25.81 -1.81
CA LEU A 141 -3.57 26.05 -0.55
C LEU A 141 -2.81 27.05 0.34
N PHE A 142 -1.48 27.01 0.33
CA PHE A 142 -0.61 27.94 1.08
C PHE A 142 -0.25 29.21 0.31
N GLY A 143 -0.77 29.40 -0.91
CA GLY A 143 -0.48 30.57 -1.74
C GLY A 143 0.98 30.65 -2.23
N GLN A 144 1.71 29.53 -2.22
CA GLN A 144 3.09 29.45 -2.73
C GLN A 144 3.12 29.35 -4.26
N VAL A 145 2.07 28.81 -4.85
CA VAL A 145 1.85 28.78 -6.30
C VAL A 145 0.43 29.23 -6.63
N PRO A 146 0.18 29.76 -7.81
CA PRO A 146 -1.18 30.10 -8.22
C PRO A 146 -2.00 28.85 -8.53
N TRP A 147 -3.33 28.89 -8.34
CA TRP A 147 -4.20 27.73 -8.59
C TRP A 147 -4.19 27.23 -10.04
N HIS A 148 -3.76 28.05 -11.00
CA HIS A 148 -3.55 27.56 -12.37
C HIS A 148 -2.33 26.64 -12.53
N ALA A 149 -1.50 26.50 -11.49
CA ALA A 149 -0.44 25.49 -11.43
C ALA A 149 -0.99 24.06 -11.27
N VAL A 150 -2.26 23.92 -10.86
CA VAL A 150 -2.96 22.63 -10.71
C VAL A 150 -3.88 22.42 -11.92
N PRO A 151 -3.95 21.20 -12.50
CA PRO A 151 -4.92 20.88 -13.55
C PRO A 151 -6.36 21.12 -13.10
N VAL A 152 -7.24 21.48 -14.03
CA VAL A 152 -8.64 21.75 -13.71
C VAL A 152 -9.41 20.44 -13.57
N MET A 153 -10.02 20.24 -12.40
CA MET A 153 -11.04 19.22 -12.19
C MET A 153 -12.31 19.90 -11.66
N PRO A 154 -13.36 20.05 -12.50
CA PRO A 154 -14.59 20.69 -12.07
C PRO A 154 -15.31 19.87 -11.02
N LEU A 155 -15.82 20.51 -9.96
CA LEU A 155 -16.64 19.84 -8.95
C LEU A 155 -17.90 19.22 -9.57
N GLU A 156 -18.37 19.77 -10.66
CA GLU A 156 -19.52 19.32 -11.44
C GLU A 156 -19.36 17.91 -12.03
N ILE A 157 -18.16 17.33 -11.99
CA ILE A 157 -17.94 15.90 -12.30
C ILE A 157 -18.82 14.98 -11.42
N MET A 158 -19.24 15.43 -10.24
CA MET A 158 -20.18 14.73 -9.36
C MET A 158 -21.58 14.52 -9.99
N HIS A 159 -21.89 15.17 -11.11
CA HIS A 159 -23.14 15.03 -11.86
C HIS A 159 -23.04 14.12 -13.08
N LEU A 160 -21.84 13.66 -13.41
CA LEU A 160 -21.66 12.80 -14.59
C LEU A 160 -22.43 11.48 -14.41
N PRO A 161 -23.09 10.98 -15.44
CA PRO A 161 -23.75 9.68 -15.38
C PRO A 161 -22.73 8.53 -15.46
N LEU A 162 -23.07 7.37 -14.92
CA LEU A 162 -22.19 6.18 -14.84
C LEU A 162 -21.58 5.77 -16.19
N TRP A 163 -22.30 5.97 -17.29
CA TRP A 163 -21.82 5.64 -18.63
C TRP A 163 -20.73 6.59 -19.15
N PHE A 164 -20.58 7.78 -18.55
CA PHE A 164 -19.65 8.78 -19.04
C PHE A 164 -18.20 8.32 -18.92
N PRO A 165 -17.33 8.54 -19.93
CA PRO A 165 -15.97 8.00 -19.94
C PRO A 165 -15.10 8.41 -18.75
N PHE A 166 -15.37 9.56 -18.12
CA PHE A 166 -14.60 10.11 -16.99
C PHE A 166 -15.38 10.10 -15.68
N HIS A 167 -16.38 9.22 -15.55
CA HIS A 167 -17.12 9.08 -14.29
C HIS A 167 -16.19 8.53 -13.19
N LEU A 168 -16.36 9.00 -11.95
CA LEU A 168 -15.51 8.63 -10.81
C LEU A 168 -15.48 7.12 -10.51
N SER A 169 -16.54 6.36 -10.88
CA SER A 169 -16.54 4.90 -10.75
C SER A 169 -15.56 4.17 -11.68
N LYS A 170 -14.82 4.87 -12.53
CA LYS A 170 -13.83 4.30 -13.45
C LYS A 170 -12.40 4.44 -12.97
N ILE A 171 -12.20 5.11 -11.84
CA ILE A 171 -10.92 5.19 -11.12
C ILE A 171 -11.01 4.40 -9.82
N SER A 172 -9.87 4.05 -9.26
CA SER A 172 -9.79 3.27 -8.01
C SER A 172 -10.48 3.95 -6.83
N TYR A 173 -10.79 3.19 -5.78
CA TYR A 173 -11.45 3.75 -4.60
C TYR A 173 -10.57 4.79 -3.89
N TRP A 174 -9.26 4.53 -3.75
CA TRP A 174 -8.34 5.49 -3.14
C TRP A 174 -8.26 6.79 -3.93
N SER A 175 -8.31 6.72 -5.26
CA SER A 175 -8.38 7.91 -6.11
C SER A 175 -9.68 8.69 -5.90
N ARG A 176 -10.82 7.99 -5.78
CA ARG A 176 -12.12 8.64 -5.52
C ARG A 176 -12.18 9.32 -4.16
N THR A 177 -11.79 8.61 -3.10
CA THR A 177 -11.86 9.14 -1.73
C THR A 177 -10.92 10.31 -1.51
N VAL A 178 -9.76 10.34 -2.17
CA VAL A 178 -8.86 11.50 -2.17
C VAL A 178 -9.42 12.64 -3.02
N THR A 179 -9.95 12.31 -4.21
CA THR A 179 -10.34 13.31 -5.20
C THR A 179 -11.62 14.05 -4.80
N VAL A 180 -12.65 13.37 -4.29
CA VAL A 180 -13.94 14.01 -4.01
C VAL A 180 -13.84 15.21 -3.06
N PRO A 181 -13.24 15.12 -1.87
CA PRO A 181 -13.06 16.30 -1.03
C PRO A 181 -12.10 17.33 -1.66
N LEU A 182 -11.09 16.89 -2.42
CA LEU A 182 -10.16 17.78 -3.12
C LEU A 182 -10.87 18.60 -4.22
N LEU A 183 -11.90 18.07 -4.89
CA LEU A 183 -12.74 18.83 -5.84
C LEU A 183 -13.38 20.05 -5.18
N VAL A 184 -13.84 19.91 -3.94
CA VAL A 184 -14.39 21.04 -3.15
C VAL A 184 -13.30 22.07 -2.89
N LEU A 185 -12.11 21.64 -2.44
CA LEU A 185 -10.98 22.54 -2.20
C LEU A 185 -10.57 23.29 -3.48
N MET A 186 -10.51 22.60 -4.62
CA MET A 186 -10.20 23.22 -5.91
C MET A 186 -11.27 24.21 -6.39
N ALA A 187 -12.55 23.97 -6.06
CA ALA A 187 -13.64 24.86 -6.42
C ALA A 187 -13.68 26.12 -5.56
N TYR A 188 -13.45 25.99 -4.24
CA TYR A 188 -13.48 27.10 -3.28
C TYR A 188 -12.14 27.82 -3.12
N ARG A 189 -11.04 27.16 -3.44
CA ARG A 189 -9.67 27.70 -3.38
C ARG A 189 -9.35 28.34 -2.02
N PRO A 190 -9.56 27.63 -0.91
CA PRO A 190 -9.28 28.19 0.41
C PRO A 190 -7.82 28.54 0.54
N LYS A 191 -7.52 29.45 1.46
CA LYS A 191 -6.15 29.80 1.84
C LYS A 191 -5.87 29.30 3.24
N ALA A 192 -4.74 28.63 3.40
CA ALA A 192 -4.24 28.18 4.69
C ALA A 192 -4.10 29.36 5.66
N ARG A 193 -4.44 29.16 6.94
CA ARG A 193 -4.25 30.18 7.98
C ARG A 193 -2.79 30.56 8.14
N ASN A 194 -1.91 29.54 8.10
CA ASN A 194 -0.46 29.70 8.15
C ASN A 194 -0.02 30.74 9.20
N PRO A 195 -0.26 30.50 10.50
CA PRO A 195 -0.14 31.53 11.54
C PRO A 195 1.28 32.11 11.65
N ARG A 196 2.30 31.35 11.25
CA ARG A 196 3.70 31.81 11.25
C ARG A 196 4.10 32.51 9.95
N GLY A 197 3.23 32.62 8.97
CA GLY A 197 3.50 33.30 7.70
C GLY A 197 4.62 32.66 6.87
N VAL A 198 4.88 31.38 7.03
CA VAL A 198 6.00 30.70 6.38
C VAL A 198 5.76 30.54 4.88
N GLY A 199 6.77 30.83 4.08
CA GLY A 199 6.80 30.64 2.63
C GLY A 199 8.10 29.97 2.18
N ILE A 200 8.12 29.47 0.94
CA ILE A 200 9.25 28.71 0.36
C ILE A 200 9.71 29.27 -1.00
N ARG A 201 9.67 30.58 -1.16
CA ARG A 201 10.07 31.24 -2.42
C ARG A 201 11.49 30.88 -2.86
N GLU A 202 12.37 30.63 -1.91
CA GLU A 202 13.76 30.23 -2.13
C GLU A 202 13.92 28.85 -2.78
N LEU A 203 12.88 28.05 -2.87
CA LEU A 203 12.89 26.75 -3.54
C LEU A 203 12.54 26.82 -5.03
N PHE A 204 12.20 28.00 -5.55
CA PHE A 204 11.83 28.18 -6.96
C PHE A 204 13.00 28.74 -7.76
N ARG A 205 13.31 28.14 -8.91
CA ARG A 205 14.24 28.70 -9.89
C ARG A 205 13.64 29.87 -10.65
N THR A 206 12.34 29.72 -10.98
CA THR A 206 11.55 30.74 -11.65
C THR A 206 10.49 31.21 -10.67
N PRO A 207 10.35 32.53 -10.38
CA PRO A 207 9.28 33.03 -9.54
C PRO A 207 7.92 32.47 -9.97
N PRO A 208 7.05 32.02 -9.01
CA PRO A 208 5.79 31.34 -9.34
C PRO A 208 4.86 32.11 -10.29
N ASP A 209 4.88 33.42 -10.24
CA ASP A 209 4.12 34.31 -11.12
C ASP A 209 4.66 34.38 -12.56
N GLN A 210 5.90 33.96 -12.77
CA GLN A 210 6.57 33.96 -14.08
C GLN A 210 6.61 32.57 -14.76
N VAL A 211 6.22 31.52 -14.05
CA VAL A 211 6.17 30.17 -14.62
C VAL A 211 5.04 30.06 -15.63
N LYS A 212 5.39 29.85 -16.90
CA LYS A 212 4.41 29.79 -18.01
C LYS A 212 3.79 28.40 -18.22
N ASP A 213 4.53 27.33 -17.91
CA ASP A 213 4.10 25.95 -18.13
C ASP A 213 4.26 25.12 -16.84
N TRP A 214 3.16 25.01 -16.11
CA TRP A 214 3.06 24.23 -14.87
C TRP A 214 2.74 22.76 -15.14
N ILE A 215 2.00 22.50 -16.22
CA ILE A 215 1.47 21.15 -16.51
C ILE A 215 2.39 20.48 -17.50
N ARG A 216 3.39 19.78 -16.97
CA ARG A 216 4.36 19.01 -17.73
C ARG A 216 4.14 17.53 -17.44
N GLY A 217 3.65 16.81 -18.40
CA GLY A 217 3.48 15.37 -18.32
C GLY A 217 3.96 14.70 -19.60
N PRO A 218 3.96 13.36 -19.65
CA PRO A 218 4.33 12.62 -20.85
C PRO A 218 3.26 12.75 -21.92
N TYR A 219 3.00 13.99 -22.39
CA TYR A 219 2.02 14.30 -23.44
C TYR A 219 2.45 13.83 -24.84
N ARG A 220 3.40 12.88 -24.93
CA ARG A 220 3.80 12.24 -26.18
C ARG A 220 2.70 11.38 -26.78
N SER A 221 1.78 10.85 -25.94
CA SER A 221 0.63 10.06 -26.40
C SER A 221 -0.49 10.93 -26.98
N ARG A 222 -1.33 10.34 -27.85
CA ARG A 222 -2.54 11.00 -28.39
C ARG A 222 -3.49 11.39 -27.26
N TRP A 223 -3.64 10.53 -26.26
CA TRP A 223 -4.47 10.77 -25.08
C TRP A 223 -3.96 11.94 -24.22
N GLY A 224 -2.67 12.00 -23.96
CA GLY A 224 -2.09 13.11 -23.19
C GLY A 224 -2.33 14.47 -23.87
N ARG A 225 -2.19 14.55 -25.21
CA ARG A 225 -2.51 15.78 -25.97
C ARG A 225 -4.00 16.14 -25.91
N PHE A 226 -4.87 15.14 -26.00
CA PHE A 226 -6.32 15.30 -25.90
C PHE A 226 -6.72 15.86 -24.53
N PHE A 227 -6.24 15.27 -23.42
CA PHE A 227 -6.55 15.75 -22.08
C PHE A 227 -5.93 17.12 -21.77
N LYS A 228 -4.77 17.44 -22.31
CA LYS A 228 -4.20 18.80 -22.21
C LYS A 228 -5.09 19.83 -22.90
N ALA A 229 -5.68 19.49 -24.05
CA ALA A 229 -6.64 20.36 -24.74
C ALA A 229 -7.94 20.52 -23.91
N ILE A 230 -8.45 19.44 -23.32
CA ILE A 230 -9.60 19.49 -22.40
C ILE A 230 -9.31 20.41 -21.21
N ASP A 231 -8.16 20.28 -20.55
CA ASP A 231 -7.79 21.17 -19.44
C ASP A 231 -7.80 22.65 -19.86
N ALA A 232 -7.26 22.96 -21.03
CA ALA A 232 -7.25 24.32 -21.56
C ALA A 232 -8.66 24.88 -21.82
N VAL A 233 -9.60 24.04 -22.31
CA VAL A 233 -11.01 24.41 -22.49
C VAL A 233 -11.70 24.59 -21.15
N LEU A 234 -11.56 23.63 -20.23
CA LEU A 234 -12.17 23.69 -18.91
C LEU A 234 -11.75 24.93 -18.13
N ARG A 235 -10.49 25.36 -18.22
CA ARG A 235 -10.01 26.62 -17.60
C ARG A 235 -10.81 27.84 -18.06
N ARG A 236 -11.29 27.85 -19.32
CA ARG A 236 -12.07 28.97 -19.87
C ARG A 236 -13.54 28.90 -19.54
N VAL A 237 -14.13 27.69 -19.51
CA VAL A 237 -15.56 27.51 -19.34
C VAL A 237 -16.00 27.33 -17.88
N GLN A 238 -15.14 26.84 -16.99
CA GLN A 238 -15.45 26.62 -15.58
C GLN A 238 -16.04 27.87 -14.87
N PRO A 239 -15.55 29.10 -15.12
CA PRO A 239 -16.16 30.29 -14.50
C PRO A 239 -17.60 30.56 -14.94
N LEU A 240 -18.03 29.96 -16.05
CA LEU A 240 -19.39 30.13 -16.63
C LEU A 240 -20.39 29.08 -16.09
N PHE A 241 -19.93 28.12 -15.28
CA PHE A 241 -20.80 27.08 -14.75
C PHE A 241 -21.85 27.66 -13.80
N PRO A 242 -23.15 27.25 -13.92
CA PRO A 242 -24.22 27.77 -13.10
C PRO A 242 -23.98 27.53 -11.59
N GLY A 243 -24.20 28.56 -10.78
CA GLY A 243 -24.03 28.46 -9.33
C GLY A 243 -24.95 27.43 -8.65
N ALA A 244 -26.13 27.17 -9.20
CA ALA A 244 -27.04 26.13 -8.72
C ALA A 244 -26.44 24.73 -8.93
N GLY A 245 -25.83 24.46 -10.10
CA GLY A 245 -25.15 23.20 -10.38
C GLY A 245 -23.99 22.97 -9.42
N ARG A 246 -23.25 24.03 -9.11
CA ARG A 246 -22.13 23.95 -8.14
C ARG A 246 -22.61 23.62 -6.73
N ARG A 247 -23.69 24.24 -6.23
CA ARG A 247 -24.23 23.90 -4.90
C ARG A 247 -24.64 22.43 -4.81
N SER A 248 -25.39 21.95 -5.80
CA SER A 248 -25.80 20.53 -5.86
C SER A 248 -24.59 19.58 -5.96
N ALA A 249 -23.50 19.97 -6.65
CA ALA A 249 -22.27 19.18 -6.70
C ALA A 249 -21.57 19.15 -5.34
N VAL A 250 -21.56 20.26 -4.57
CA VAL A 250 -21.06 20.28 -3.18
C VAL A 250 -21.86 19.33 -2.30
N GLU A 251 -23.19 19.40 -2.36
CA GLU A 251 -24.09 18.53 -1.58
C GLU A 251 -23.78 17.04 -1.85
N LYS A 252 -23.61 16.67 -3.12
CA LYS A 252 -23.22 15.30 -3.49
C LYS A 252 -21.83 14.91 -2.99
N ALA A 253 -20.85 15.82 -3.05
CA ALA A 253 -19.50 15.55 -2.55
C ALA A 253 -19.50 15.38 -1.02
N VAL A 254 -20.22 16.23 -0.30
CA VAL A 254 -20.39 16.12 1.16
C VAL A 254 -21.08 14.82 1.54
N ALA A 255 -22.20 14.48 0.87
CA ALA A 255 -22.92 13.23 1.11
C ALA A 255 -22.02 12.00 0.87
N PHE A 256 -21.24 12.00 -0.21
CA PHE A 256 -20.25 10.93 -0.49
C PHE A 256 -19.25 10.79 0.65
N VAL A 257 -18.71 11.90 1.16
CA VAL A 257 -17.73 11.89 2.25
C VAL A 257 -18.37 11.40 3.56
N ILE A 258 -19.52 11.94 3.95
CA ILE A 258 -20.20 11.57 5.21
C ILE A 258 -20.57 10.08 5.21
N GLU A 259 -21.10 9.56 4.11
CA GLU A 259 -21.46 8.14 3.98
C GLU A 259 -20.25 7.21 4.19
N ARG A 260 -19.03 7.70 3.91
CA ARG A 260 -17.78 6.91 3.93
C ARG A 260 -16.78 7.36 5.00
N LEU A 261 -17.22 8.13 6.00
CA LEU A 261 -16.34 8.58 7.09
C LEU A 261 -15.85 7.45 7.99
N ASN A 262 -16.60 6.33 8.07
CA ASN A 262 -16.20 5.12 8.79
C ASN A 262 -15.94 5.30 10.30
N GLY A 263 -16.52 6.31 10.93
CA GLY A 263 -16.21 6.62 12.33
C GLY A 263 -14.74 7.01 12.49
N ASP A 264 -14.07 6.43 13.48
CA ASP A 264 -12.67 6.74 13.83
C ASP A 264 -11.63 6.37 12.76
N ASP A 265 -12.00 5.55 11.76
CA ASP A 265 -11.07 5.15 10.70
C ASP A 265 -11.05 6.11 9.51
N GLY A 266 -11.94 7.09 9.51
CA GLY A 266 -11.93 8.19 8.55
C GLY A 266 -12.23 7.80 7.11
N LEU A 267 -12.22 8.79 6.25
CA LEU A 267 -12.55 8.61 4.83
C LEU A 267 -11.54 7.70 4.12
N GLY A 268 -12.03 6.56 3.63
CA GLY A 268 -11.25 5.60 2.85
C GLY A 268 -10.12 4.92 3.61
N GLY A 269 -10.00 5.14 4.93
CA GLY A 269 -8.97 4.54 5.77
C GLY A 269 -7.53 4.99 5.44
N ILE A 270 -7.33 6.06 4.67
CA ILE A 270 -6.01 6.55 4.23
C ILE A 270 -5.83 8.04 4.49
N TYR A 271 -4.64 8.42 4.95
CA TYR A 271 -4.30 9.80 5.33
C TYR A 271 -4.70 10.87 4.29
N PRO A 272 -4.37 10.75 2.98
CA PRO A 272 -4.68 11.83 2.03
C PRO A 272 -6.19 12.12 1.90
N ALA A 273 -7.03 11.08 1.96
CA ALA A 273 -8.47 11.24 1.93
C ALA A 273 -9.01 11.87 3.22
N MET A 274 -8.50 11.42 4.37
CA MET A 274 -8.85 11.97 5.68
C MET A 274 -8.45 13.45 5.78
N ALA A 275 -7.22 13.81 5.43
CA ALA A 275 -6.73 15.19 5.47
C ALA A 275 -7.54 16.12 4.55
N ASN A 276 -7.86 15.65 3.33
CA ASN A 276 -8.70 16.41 2.40
C ASN A 276 -10.13 16.58 2.94
N SER A 277 -10.71 15.58 3.63
CA SER A 277 -12.04 15.71 4.23
C SER A 277 -12.06 16.73 5.37
N VAL A 278 -11.03 16.76 6.22
CA VAL A 278 -10.86 17.77 7.27
C VAL A 278 -10.80 19.17 6.67
N MET A 279 -9.95 19.35 5.64
CA MET A 279 -9.84 20.64 4.96
C MET A 279 -11.14 21.04 4.24
N MET A 280 -11.87 20.08 3.68
CA MET A 280 -13.18 20.30 3.04
C MET A 280 -14.21 20.81 4.05
N PHE A 281 -14.41 20.14 5.17
CA PHE A 281 -15.35 20.55 6.22
C PHE A 281 -15.02 21.97 6.73
N ARG A 282 -13.74 22.22 6.97
CA ARG A 282 -13.26 23.56 7.38
C ARG A 282 -13.56 24.63 6.33
N THR A 283 -13.36 24.32 5.05
CA THR A 283 -13.61 25.24 3.91
C THR A 283 -15.08 25.57 3.77
N LEU A 284 -15.95 24.59 4.01
CA LEU A 284 -17.41 24.74 3.96
C LEU A 284 -18.01 25.41 5.21
N GLY A 285 -17.17 25.74 6.22
CA GLY A 285 -17.60 26.44 7.42
C GLY A 285 -18.20 25.56 8.51
N TYR A 286 -17.99 24.25 8.45
CA TYR A 286 -18.39 23.35 9.55
C TYR A 286 -17.64 23.75 10.82
N PRO A 287 -18.34 23.88 11.96
CA PRO A 287 -17.69 24.13 13.24
C PRO A 287 -16.88 22.92 13.69
N ASP A 288 -15.89 23.14 14.55
CA ASP A 288 -14.96 22.11 14.97
C ASP A 288 -15.62 20.99 15.80
N ASP A 289 -16.73 21.30 16.47
CA ASP A 289 -17.56 20.38 17.25
C ASP A 289 -18.68 19.71 16.44
N HIS A 290 -18.78 20.00 15.14
CA HIS A 290 -19.71 19.27 14.28
C HIS A 290 -19.29 17.79 14.23
N PRO A 291 -20.22 16.83 14.45
CA PRO A 291 -19.87 15.41 14.56
C PRO A 291 -18.99 14.89 13.43
N ASP A 292 -19.35 15.18 12.18
CA ASP A 292 -18.59 14.70 11.01
C ASP A 292 -17.19 15.33 10.91
N ALA A 293 -17.07 16.63 11.23
CA ALA A 293 -15.77 17.31 11.24
C ALA A 293 -14.86 16.80 12.38
N ALA A 294 -15.45 16.52 13.55
CA ALA A 294 -14.74 15.95 14.70
C ALA A 294 -14.25 14.54 14.40
N ILE A 295 -15.10 13.68 13.82
CA ILE A 295 -14.73 12.32 13.37
C ILE A 295 -13.57 12.38 12.37
N ALA A 296 -13.68 13.22 11.34
CA ALA A 296 -12.63 13.36 10.33
C ALA A 296 -11.27 13.78 10.94
N TRP A 297 -11.29 14.70 11.91
CA TRP A 297 -10.08 15.14 12.61
C TRP A 297 -9.50 14.06 13.52
N GLN A 298 -10.34 13.35 14.28
CA GLN A 298 -9.92 12.26 15.17
C GLN A 298 -9.28 11.11 14.38
N ALA A 299 -9.84 10.77 13.22
CA ALA A 299 -9.28 9.76 12.33
C ALA A 299 -7.85 10.09 11.89
N VAL A 300 -7.57 11.35 11.53
CA VAL A 300 -6.21 11.78 11.20
C VAL A 300 -5.27 11.65 12.41
N ARG A 301 -5.72 12.04 13.60
CA ARG A 301 -4.89 11.95 14.81
C ARG A 301 -4.58 10.52 15.24
N LYS A 302 -5.46 9.58 14.95
CA LYS A 302 -5.28 8.15 15.24
C LYS A 302 -4.10 7.54 14.47
N LEU A 303 -3.69 8.16 13.35
CA LEU A 303 -2.54 7.75 12.57
C LEU A 303 -1.19 8.17 13.17
N LEU A 304 -1.18 8.96 14.23
CA LEU A 304 0.07 9.43 14.85
C LEU A 304 0.74 8.32 15.67
N VAL A 305 2.01 8.11 15.41
CA VAL A 305 2.93 7.38 16.28
C VAL A 305 3.72 8.42 17.07
N VAL A 306 3.55 8.41 18.39
CA VAL A 306 4.16 9.42 19.28
C VAL A 306 5.05 8.72 20.30
N GLY A 307 6.37 8.75 20.04
CA GLY A 307 7.39 8.29 20.98
C GLY A 307 7.87 9.42 21.90
N GLU A 308 8.86 9.10 22.73
CA GLU A 308 9.45 10.08 23.67
C GLU A 308 10.13 11.24 22.93
N ASP A 309 11.02 10.92 21.98
CA ASP A 309 11.87 11.89 21.29
C ASP A 309 11.40 12.23 19.87
N ARG A 310 10.65 11.33 19.22
CA ARG A 310 10.20 11.50 17.84
C ARG A 310 8.74 11.11 17.67
N ALA A 311 8.12 11.68 16.64
CA ALA A 311 6.78 11.32 16.22
C ALA A 311 6.68 11.34 14.69
N TYR A 312 5.75 10.56 14.13
CA TYR A 312 5.38 10.64 12.73
C TYR A 312 3.92 10.24 12.52
N CYS A 313 3.36 10.63 11.39
CA CYS A 313 2.02 10.23 10.99
C CYS A 313 2.12 9.06 10.00
N GLN A 314 1.37 8.01 10.26
CA GLN A 314 1.24 6.85 9.39
C GLN A 314 0.29 7.14 8.22
N PRO A 315 0.42 6.45 7.08
CA PRO A 315 -0.50 6.59 5.95
C PRO A 315 -1.87 5.95 6.17
N CYS A 316 -1.93 4.86 6.91
CA CYS A 316 -3.11 4.06 7.26
C CYS A 316 -2.78 3.09 8.38
N LEU A 317 -3.76 2.30 8.82
CA LEU A 317 -3.59 1.17 9.74
C LEU A 317 -4.05 -0.11 9.04
N SER A 318 -3.41 -1.24 9.35
CA SER A 318 -3.60 -2.55 8.71
C SER A 318 -4.00 -3.68 9.67
N PRO A 319 -4.97 -3.47 10.59
CA PRO A 319 -5.24 -4.46 11.63
C PRO A 319 -5.76 -5.80 11.07
N VAL A 320 -6.55 -5.80 10.02
CA VAL A 320 -7.08 -7.05 9.43
C VAL A 320 -5.97 -7.82 8.73
N TRP A 321 -5.15 -7.13 7.93
CA TRP A 321 -3.98 -7.69 7.26
C TRP A 321 -2.97 -8.26 8.25
N ASP A 322 -2.55 -7.46 9.23
CA ASP A 322 -1.59 -7.89 10.25
C ASP A 322 -2.11 -9.07 11.09
N THR A 323 -3.39 -9.03 11.48
CA THR A 323 -4.00 -10.09 12.27
C THR A 323 -4.08 -11.40 11.50
N SER A 324 -4.47 -11.34 10.23
CA SER A 324 -4.58 -12.54 9.39
C SER A 324 -3.21 -13.18 9.11
N LEU A 325 -2.20 -12.38 8.79
CA LEU A 325 -0.84 -12.87 8.53
C LEU A 325 -0.16 -13.40 9.79
N ALA A 326 -0.32 -12.71 10.93
CA ALA A 326 0.16 -13.20 12.23
C ALA A 326 -0.54 -14.53 12.60
N GLY A 327 -1.85 -14.63 12.37
CA GLY A 327 -2.62 -15.86 12.56
C GLY A 327 -2.09 -17.03 11.74
N HIS A 328 -1.78 -16.83 10.46
CA HIS A 328 -1.16 -17.87 9.61
C HIS A 328 0.21 -18.30 10.11
N ALA A 329 1.04 -17.35 10.58
CA ALA A 329 2.36 -17.67 11.12
C ALA A 329 2.27 -18.45 12.43
N LEU A 330 1.37 -18.06 13.33
CA LEU A 330 1.10 -18.74 14.58
C LEU A 330 0.55 -20.16 14.36
N ALA A 331 -0.42 -20.32 13.44
CA ALA A 331 -0.95 -21.63 13.07
C ALA A 331 0.15 -22.56 12.53
N GLU A 332 1.06 -22.03 11.70
CA GLU A 332 2.19 -22.82 11.17
C GLU A 332 3.17 -23.22 12.28
N ALA A 333 3.35 -22.35 13.28
CA ALA A 333 4.19 -22.63 14.45
C ALA A 333 3.55 -23.65 15.41
N GLY A 334 2.25 -23.96 15.25
CA GLY A 334 1.48 -24.87 16.10
C GLY A 334 0.81 -24.17 17.30
N ALA A 335 0.70 -22.85 17.26
CA ALA A 335 -0.04 -22.08 18.26
C ALA A 335 -1.54 -21.99 17.91
N GLY A 336 -2.40 -21.81 18.92
CA GLY A 336 -3.84 -21.61 18.73
C GLY A 336 -4.16 -20.29 18.05
N THR A 337 -5.20 -20.28 17.21
CA THR A 337 -5.64 -19.10 16.45
C THR A 337 -7.07 -18.67 16.75
N ASP A 338 -7.71 -19.25 17.77
CA ASP A 338 -9.13 -19.00 18.08
C ASP A 338 -9.38 -17.51 18.37
N ALA A 339 -8.57 -16.88 19.23
CA ALA A 339 -8.71 -15.46 19.54
C ALA A 339 -8.53 -14.55 18.30
N VAL A 340 -7.65 -14.95 17.37
CA VAL A 340 -7.45 -14.25 16.08
C VAL A 340 -8.70 -14.36 15.21
N CYS A 341 -9.26 -15.57 15.08
CA CYS A 341 -10.46 -15.82 14.30
C CYS A 341 -11.70 -15.15 14.94
N ASP A 342 -11.84 -15.21 16.26
CA ASP A 342 -12.92 -14.56 17.01
C ASP A 342 -12.94 -13.04 16.79
N TRP A 343 -11.77 -12.42 16.62
CA TRP A 343 -11.67 -11.00 16.30
C TRP A 343 -12.02 -10.71 14.84
N LEU A 344 -11.59 -11.56 13.88
CA LEU A 344 -11.78 -11.35 12.45
C LEU A 344 -13.23 -11.58 12.00
N VAL A 345 -13.92 -12.62 12.52
CA VAL A 345 -15.26 -13.02 12.04
C VAL A 345 -16.28 -11.89 12.13
N PRO A 346 -16.39 -11.13 13.24
CA PRO A 346 -17.36 -10.03 13.36
C PRO A 346 -17.09 -8.86 12.42
N LEU A 347 -15.88 -8.74 11.88
CA LEU A 347 -15.49 -7.68 10.96
C LEU A 347 -15.89 -7.96 9.49
N GLN A 348 -16.41 -9.15 9.19
CA GLN A 348 -16.90 -9.46 7.85
C GLN A 348 -18.01 -8.48 7.45
N ILE A 349 -17.85 -7.85 6.30
CA ILE A 349 -18.81 -6.90 5.75
C ILE A 349 -19.94 -7.68 5.09
N THR A 350 -21.08 -7.77 5.77
CA THR A 350 -22.26 -8.52 5.29
C THR A 350 -23.47 -7.63 5.03
N GLY A 351 -23.48 -6.39 5.57
CA GLY A 351 -24.63 -5.50 5.54
C GLY A 351 -24.48 -4.28 4.64
N VAL A 352 -23.27 -3.95 4.17
CA VAL A 352 -23.02 -2.76 3.33
C VAL A 352 -22.65 -3.18 1.92
N VAL A 353 -23.36 -2.65 0.94
CA VAL A 353 -23.05 -2.80 -0.48
C VAL A 353 -22.08 -1.68 -0.87
N GLY A 354 -20.86 -2.02 -1.17
CA GLY A 354 -19.80 -1.07 -1.50
C GLY A 354 -19.80 -0.58 -2.95
N ASP A 355 -18.83 0.27 -3.29
CA ASP A 355 -18.70 0.88 -4.62
C ASP A 355 -18.45 -0.15 -5.74
N TRP A 356 -17.85 -1.30 -5.40
CA TRP A 356 -17.65 -2.44 -6.30
C TRP A 356 -18.95 -2.93 -6.97
N ALA A 357 -20.09 -2.72 -6.32
CA ALA A 357 -21.40 -3.15 -6.83
C ALA A 357 -21.82 -2.42 -8.13
N VAL A 358 -21.24 -1.26 -8.43
CA VAL A 358 -21.45 -0.59 -9.73
C VAL A 358 -21.08 -1.53 -10.90
N ARG A 359 -20.10 -2.42 -10.70
CA ARG A 359 -19.65 -3.41 -11.69
C ARG A 359 -20.26 -4.79 -11.49
N ARG A 360 -20.72 -5.09 -10.28
CA ARG A 360 -21.28 -6.38 -9.89
C ARG A 360 -22.63 -6.18 -9.18
N PRO A 361 -23.65 -5.65 -9.91
CA PRO A 361 -24.97 -5.46 -9.32
C PRO A 361 -25.56 -6.80 -8.91
N GLY A 362 -26.08 -6.88 -7.69
CA GLY A 362 -26.68 -8.09 -7.13
C GLY A 362 -25.73 -9.06 -6.45
N LEU A 363 -24.41 -8.84 -6.52
CA LEU A 363 -23.44 -9.59 -5.70
C LEU A 363 -23.64 -9.21 -4.23
N ARG A 364 -23.76 -10.22 -3.35
CA ARG A 364 -23.87 -9.99 -1.90
C ARG A 364 -22.51 -9.61 -1.31
N PRO A 365 -22.47 -8.67 -0.32
CA PRO A 365 -21.23 -8.39 0.41
C PRO A 365 -20.79 -9.61 1.22
N GLY A 366 -19.48 -9.79 1.42
CA GLY A 366 -18.91 -10.94 2.10
C GLY A 366 -17.40 -10.85 2.34
N GLY A 367 -16.79 -9.70 2.05
CA GLY A 367 -15.35 -9.47 2.24
C GLY A 367 -15.00 -8.79 3.56
N TRP A 368 -13.70 -8.61 3.78
CA TRP A 368 -13.13 -7.81 4.88
C TRP A 368 -12.44 -6.57 4.35
N ALA A 369 -12.46 -5.50 5.11
CA ALA A 369 -11.65 -4.33 4.84
C ALA A 369 -10.24 -4.55 5.38
N PHE A 370 -9.26 -3.86 4.81
CA PHE A 370 -7.88 -3.80 5.30
C PHE A 370 -7.75 -3.11 6.67
N GLN A 371 -8.58 -2.08 6.92
CA GLN A 371 -8.63 -1.28 8.13
C GLN A 371 -9.65 -1.86 9.14
N TYR A 372 -9.74 -1.27 10.34
CA TYR A 372 -10.75 -1.63 11.33
C TYR A 372 -12.17 -1.49 10.79
N LYS A 373 -12.44 -0.40 10.05
CA LYS A 373 -13.75 -0.13 9.49
C LYS A 373 -13.64 0.65 8.17
N ASN A 374 -13.92 -0.03 7.06
CA ASN A 374 -14.02 0.59 5.74
C ASN A 374 -15.03 -0.18 4.86
N PRO A 375 -16.31 -0.26 5.26
CA PRO A 375 -17.26 -1.23 4.73
C PRO A 375 -17.64 -1.00 3.26
N HIS A 376 -17.43 0.20 2.71
CA HIS A 376 -17.66 0.46 1.29
C HIS A 376 -16.55 -0.10 0.38
N TYR A 377 -15.41 -0.46 0.97
CA TYR A 377 -14.20 -0.89 0.25
C TYR A 377 -13.58 -2.14 0.89
N PRO A 378 -14.31 -3.28 0.86
CA PRO A 378 -13.68 -4.56 1.24
C PRO A 378 -12.51 -4.85 0.30
N ASP A 379 -11.46 -5.41 0.86
CA ASP A 379 -10.23 -5.77 0.15
C ASP A 379 -10.28 -7.23 -0.29
N VAL A 380 -9.97 -7.49 -1.56
CA VAL A 380 -9.96 -8.84 -2.14
C VAL A 380 -8.82 -9.68 -1.56
N ASP A 381 -7.65 -9.06 -1.35
CA ASP A 381 -6.47 -9.73 -0.81
C ASP A 381 -6.69 -10.13 0.64
N ASP A 382 -7.13 -9.20 1.50
CA ASP A 382 -7.51 -9.48 2.89
C ASP A 382 -8.58 -10.55 2.98
N THR A 383 -9.61 -10.46 2.14
CA THR A 383 -10.71 -11.42 2.14
C THR A 383 -10.22 -12.84 1.83
N ALA A 384 -9.31 -13.00 0.88
CA ALA A 384 -8.74 -14.30 0.54
C ALA A 384 -7.89 -14.86 1.69
N VAL A 385 -7.04 -14.02 2.30
CA VAL A 385 -6.14 -14.45 3.39
C VAL A 385 -6.90 -14.74 4.68
N VAL A 386 -7.89 -13.91 5.05
CA VAL A 386 -8.77 -14.16 6.21
C VAL A 386 -9.60 -15.42 5.99
N GLY A 387 -10.25 -15.56 4.82
CA GLY A 387 -11.04 -16.75 4.49
C GLY A 387 -10.23 -18.04 4.57
N LEU A 388 -8.97 -18.01 4.12
CA LEU A 388 -8.05 -19.15 4.22
C LEU A 388 -7.64 -19.43 5.68
N LEU A 389 -7.43 -18.39 6.51
CA LEU A 389 -7.12 -18.57 7.93
C LEU A 389 -8.28 -19.22 8.69
N LEU A 390 -9.51 -18.75 8.44
CA LEU A 390 -10.71 -19.34 9.03
C LEU A 390 -10.88 -20.81 8.61
N HIS A 391 -10.62 -21.13 7.34
CA HIS A 391 -10.63 -22.52 6.84
C HIS A 391 -9.54 -23.37 7.53
N ARG A 392 -8.34 -22.82 7.68
CA ARG A 392 -7.22 -23.51 8.35
C ARG A 392 -7.47 -23.74 9.84
N ASN A 393 -8.14 -22.81 10.54
CA ASN A 393 -8.53 -22.97 11.94
C ASN A 393 -9.47 -24.16 12.14
N GLY A 394 -10.36 -24.42 11.17
CA GLY A 394 -11.18 -25.62 11.09
C GLY A 394 -12.43 -25.60 12.00
N ASP A 395 -12.76 -24.49 12.65
CA ASP A 395 -14.00 -24.38 13.41
C ASP A 395 -15.22 -24.36 12.47
N PRO A 396 -16.18 -25.31 12.60
CA PRO A 396 -17.41 -25.34 11.80
C PRO A 396 -18.25 -24.06 11.89
N ALA A 397 -18.13 -23.30 12.96
CA ALA A 397 -18.83 -22.02 13.13
C ALA A 397 -18.41 -20.98 12.06
N HIS A 398 -17.24 -21.12 11.46
CA HIS A 398 -16.74 -20.22 10.42
C HIS A 398 -17.29 -20.53 9.02
N ALA A 399 -18.04 -21.63 8.83
CA ALA A 399 -18.46 -22.11 7.52
C ALA A 399 -19.25 -21.06 6.71
N GLU A 400 -20.17 -20.33 7.34
CA GLU A 400 -20.93 -19.27 6.65
C GLU A 400 -20.02 -18.11 6.22
N ALA A 401 -19.08 -17.70 7.07
CA ALA A 401 -18.15 -16.61 6.78
C ALA A 401 -17.26 -16.97 5.57
N ILE A 402 -16.76 -18.20 5.54
CA ILE A 402 -15.94 -18.72 4.44
C ILE A 402 -16.77 -18.79 3.14
N ASP A 403 -18.01 -19.23 3.21
CA ASP A 403 -18.89 -19.37 2.03
C ASP A 403 -19.26 -18.00 1.44
N ARG A 404 -19.51 -17.00 2.30
CA ARG A 404 -19.72 -15.61 1.92
C ARG A 404 -18.49 -15.00 1.24
N ALA A 405 -17.30 -15.24 1.80
CA ALA A 405 -16.03 -14.79 1.21
C ALA A 405 -15.81 -15.44 -0.16
N ARG A 406 -16.07 -16.73 -0.27
CA ARG A 406 -15.99 -17.48 -1.54
C ARG A 406 -16.90 -16.88 -2.60
N GLU A 407 -18.19 -16.67 -2.29
CA GLU A 407 -19.16 -16.07 -3.21
C GLU A 407 -18.69 -14.70 -3.68
N TRP A 408 -18.25 -13.85 -2.74
CA TRP A 408 -17.82 -12.48 -3.05
C TRP A 408 -16.56 -12.47 -3.92
N ILE A 409 -15.53 -13.25 -3.58
CA ILE A 409 -14.28 -13.37 -4.38
C ILE A 409 -14.59 -13.85 -5.79
N ILE A 410 -15.42 -14.90 -5.95
CA ILE A 410 -15.83 -15.39 -7.27
C ILE A 410 -16.48 -14.27 -8.09
N GLY A 411 -17.39 -13.51 -7.47
CA GLY A 411 -18.09 -12.40 -8.11
C GLY A 411 -17.17 -11.23 -8.50
N MET A 412 -16.07 -11.04 -7.79
CA MET A 412 -15.10 -9.97 -8.03
C MET A 412 -14.09 -10.30 -9.15
N GLN A 413 -14.08 -11.50 -9.69
CA GLN A 413 -13.17 -11.85 -10.79
C GLN A 413 -13.41 -10.97 -12.03
N SER A 414 -12.35 -10.38 -12.56
CA SER A 414 -12.39 -9.60 -13.80
C SER A 414 -12.51 -10.52 -15.04
N SER A 415 -12.90 -9.93 -16.16
CA SER A 415 -13.12 -10.66 -17.42
C SER A 415 -11.86 -11.31 -17.99
N ASP A 416 -10.68 -10.76 -17.66
CA ASP A 416 -9.37 -11.32 -18.06
C ASP A 416 -8.93 -12.53 -17.22
N GLY A 417 -9.67 -12.86 -16.15
CA GLY A 417 -9.44 -13.96 -15.23
C GLY A 417 -8.70 -13.59 -13.93
N GLY A 418 -8.18 -12.38 -13.80
CA GLY A 418 -7.51 -11.88 -12.59
C GLY A 418 -8.42 -11.12 -11.65
N TRP A 419 -7.84 -10.62 -10.53
CA TRP A 419 -8.50 -9.76 -9.55
C TRP A 419 -7.67 -8.51 -9.28
N GLY A 420 -8.35 -7.35 -9.25
CA GLY A 420 -7.86 -6.15 -8.59
C GLY A 420 -8.10 -6.22 -7.09
N ALA A 421 -7.47 -5.33 -6.33
CA ALA A 421 -7.57 -5.37 -4.88
C ALA A 421 -8.96 -4.96 -4.34
N PHE A 422 -9.67 -4.05 -5.02
CA PHE A 422 -10.93 -3.49 -4.52
C PHE A 422 -12.06 -3.51 -5.55
N GLU A 423 -11.77 -3.53 -6.83
CA GLU A 423 -12.77 -3.38 -7.88
C GLU A 423 -12.52 -4.25 -9.10
N PRO A 424 -13.56 -4.93 -9.60
CA PRO A 424 -13.43 -5.66 -10.85
C PRO A 424 -13.45 -4.70 -12.05
N GLU A 425 -12.79 -5.08 -13.14
CA GLU A 425 -12.79 -4.34 -14.42
C GLU A 425 -12.23 -2.91 -14.34
N ASN A 426 -11.37 -2.59 -13.37
CA ASN A 426 -10.78 -1.25 -13.24
C ASN A 426 -9.55 -1.06 -14.13
N THR A 427 -9.74 -1.26 -15.45
CA THR A 427 -8.68 -1.33 -16.48
C THR A 427 -8.76 -0.18 -17.50
N HIS A 428 -9.29 0.98 -17.09
CA HIS A 428 -9.46 2.14 -17.97
C HIS A 428 -8.15 2.90 -18.22
N HIS A 429 -7.11 2.24 -18.74
CA HIS A 429 -5.73 2.74 -18.87
C HIS A 429 -5.59 4.10 -19.56
N HIS A 430 -6.56 4.49 -20.43
CA HIS A 430 -6.56 5.82 -21.05
C HIS A 430 -6.67 6.97 -20.03
N LEU A 431 -7.24 6.70 -18.83
CA LEU A 431 -7.37 7.69 -17.76
C LEU A 431 -6.01 8.03 -17.09
N ASN A 432 -5.02 7.15 -17.18
CA ASN A 432 -3.66 7.43 -16.70
C ASN A 432 -2.98 8.59 -17.45
N HIS A 433 -3.55 9.05 -18.55
CA HIS A 433 -3.06 10.19 -19.31
C HIS A 433 -3.70 11.54 -18.93
N ILE A 434 -4.62 11.55 -17.97
CA ILE A 434 -5.19 12.79 -17.43
C ILE A 434 -4.09 13.60 -16.74
N PRO A 435 -4.01 14.94 -16.92
CA PRO A 435 -2.97 15.76 -16.27
C PRO A 435 -2.91 15.65 -14.74
N PHE A 436 -4.00 15.26 -14.10
CA PHE A 436 -4.08 15.00 -12.66
C PHE A 436 -3.49 13.64 -12.27
N ALA A 437 -3.32 12.72 -13.21
CA ALA A 437 -2.79 11.37 -13.00
C ALA A 437 -1.26 11.29 -13.24
N ASP A 438 -0.50 12.37 -12.99
CA ASP A 438 0.95 12.41 -13.19
C ASP A 438 1.73 11.46 -12.27
N HIS A 439 1.07 10.91 -11.26
CA HIS A 439 1.59 9.91 -10.33
C HIS A 439 1.39 8.45 -10.80
N GLY A 440 0.58 8.18 -11.85
CA GLY A 440 0.41 6.83 -12.41
C GLY A 440 -0.41 5.83 -11.57
N ALA A 441 -1.03 6.25 -10.45
CA ALA A 441 -1.71 5.39 -9.48
C ALA A 441 -3.25 5.56 -9.48
N LEU A 442 -3.84 5.85 -10.64
CA LEU A 442 -5.26 6.18 -10.75
C LEU A 442 -6.19 4.96 -10.75
N LEU A 443 -5.70 3.80 -11.16
CA LEU A 443 -6.47 2.59 -11.42
C LEU A 443 -6.11 1.45 -10.47
N ASP A 444 -7.01 0.46 -10.39
CA ASP A 444 -6.87 -0.80 -9.66
C ASP A 444 -7.07 -2.00 -10.61
N PRO A 445 -6.13 -2.23 -11.55
CA PRO A 445 -6.24 -3.36 -12.46
C PRO A 445 -5.95 -4.68 -11.75
N PRO A 446 -6.38 -5.83 -12.31
CA PRO A 446 -5.94 -7.14 -11.84
C PRO A 446 -4.42 -7.27 -11.79
N THR A 447 -3.92 -7.95 -10.77
CA THR A 447 -2.50 -8.19 -10.55
C THR A 447 -2.22 -9.63 -10.16
N ALA A 448 -0.99 -10.11 -10.42
CA ALA A 448 -0.62 -11.50 -10.21
C ALA A 448 -0.65 -11.91 -8.74
N ASP A 449 -0.20 -11.03 -7.83
CA ASP A 449 -0.16 -11.26 -6.39
C ASP A 449 -1.57 -11.41 -5.77
N VAL A 450 -2.49 -10.47 -5.99
CA VAL A 450 -3.88 -10.55 -5.52
C VAL A 450 -4.60 -11.74 -6.14
N SER A 451 -4.42 -11.95 -7.46
CA SER A 451 -5.04 -13.09 -8.16
C SER A 451 -4.54 -14.44 -7.62
N ALA A 452 -3.26 -14.53 -7.28
CA ALA A 452 -2.67 -15.72 -6.69
C ALA A 452 -3.29 -16.05 -5.32
N ARG A 453 -3.54 -15.04 -4.46
CA ARG A 453 -4.20 -15.27 -3.17
C ARG A 453 -5.64 -15.73 -3.31
N CYS A 454 -6.37 -15.18 -4.28
CA CYS A 454 -7.72 -15.68 -4.61
C CYS A 454 -7.67 -17.15 -5.06
N VAL A 455 -6.72 -17.52 -5.92
CA VAL A 455 -6.52 -18.92 -6.34
C VAL A 455 -6.17 -19.80 -5.14
N SER A 456 -5.24 -19.36 -4.28
CA SER A 456 -4.85 -20.11 -3.08
C SER A 456 -6.03 -20.37 -2.17
N PHE A 457 -6.85 -19.37 -1.88
CA PHE A 457 -8.04 -19.52 -1.07
C PHE A 457 -9.04 -20.47 -1.71
N LEU A 458 -9.48 -20.21 -2.94
CA LEU A 458 -10.53 -20.98 -3.63
C LEU A 458 -10.13 -22.44 -3.81
N ALA A 459 -8.88 -22.73 -4.16
CA ALA A 459 -8.40 -24.10 -4.33
C ALA A 459 -8.35 -24.87 -3.01
N GLN A 460 -7.91 -24.24 -1.93
CA GLN A 460 -7.77 -24.90 -0.62
C GLN A 460 -9.11 -25.15 0.06
N ILE A 461 -10.14 -24.34 -0.21
CA ILE A 461 -11.51 -24.65 0.24
C ILE A 461 -12.25 -25.66 -0.67
N GLY A 462 -11.55 -26.28 -1.63
CA GLY A 462 -12.02 -27.42 -2.41
C GLY A 462 -12.50 -27.13 -3.83
N MET A 463 -12.31 -25.91 -4.37
CA MET A 463 -12.60 -25.62 -5.78
C MET A 463 -11.58 -26.33 -6.68
N LEU A 464 -12.06 -26.96 -7.73
CA LEU A 464 -11.21 -27.77 -8.61
C LEU A 464 -10.61 -26.92 -9.75
N PRO A 465 -9.36 -27.21 -10.20
CA PRO A 465 -8.65 -26.42 -11.20
C PRO A 465 -9.36 -26.27 -12.56
N TYR A 466 -10.25 -27.20 -12.91
CA TYR A 466 -11.01 -27.14 -14.15
C TYR A 466 -12.33 -26.36 -14.05
N GLU A 467 -12.73 -25.95 -12.85
CA GLU A 467 -13.87 -25.04 -12.71
C GLU A 467 -13.55 -23.68 -13.35
N SER A 468 -14.55 -23.09 -14.02
CA SER A 468 -14.34 -21.96 -14.92
C SER A 468 -13.60 -20.77 -14.27
N VAL A 469 -13.81 -20.53 -12.98
CA VAL A 469 -13.16 -19.44 -12.22
C VAL A 469 -11.66 -19.71 -12.07
N LEU A 470 -11.29 -20.88 -11.52
CA LEU A 470 -9.88 -21.25 -11.33
C LEU A 470 -9.16 -21.47 -12.66
N ALA A 471 -9.82 -22.08 -13.64
CA ALA A 471 -9.23 -22.29 -14.97
C ALA A 471 -8.84 -20.95 -15.62
N ARG A 472 -9.70 -19.93 -15.56
CA ARG A 472 -9.39 -18.58 -16.07
C ARG A 472 -8.27 -17.92 -15.27
N ALA A 473 -8.29 -18.06 -13.94
CA ALA A 473 -7.28 -17.49 -13.08
C ALA A 473 -5.89 -18.10 -13.31
N LEU A 474 -5.81 -19.42 -13.46
CA LEU A 474 -4.56 -20.11 -13.80
C LEU A 474 -4.04 -19.70 -15.19
N ALA A 475 -4.94 -19.50 -16.16
CA ALA A 475 -4.57 -18.96 -17.47
C ALA A 475 -4.07 -17.52 -17.38
N TYR A 476 -4.70 -16.69 -16.51
CA TYR A 476 -4.23 -15.33 -16.21
C TYR A 476 -2.82 -15.37 -15.62
N LEU A 477 -2.57 -16.11 -14.53
CA LEU A 477 -1.27 -16.19 -13.89
C LEU A 477 -0.16 -16.68 -14.83
N ARG A 478 -0.45 -17.65 -15.71
CA ARG A 478 0.53 -18.11 -16.71
C ARG A 478 0.87 -17.02 -17.74
N ARG A 479 -0.10 -16.20 -18.13
CA ARG A 479 0.11 -15.10 -19.08
C ARG A 479 0.93 -13.97 -18.48
N GLU A 480 0.77 -13.70 -17.17
CA GLU A 480 1.48 -12.63 -16.45
C GLU A 480 2.90 -13.03 -16.03
N GLN A 481 3.35 -14.27 -16.31
CA GLN A 481 4.72 -14.66 -16.01
C GLN A 481 5.70 -13.89 -16.90
N GLU A 482 6.68 -13.25 -16.28
CA GLU A 482 7.74 -12.55 -16.99
C GLU A 482 8.65 -13.50 -17.78
N ALA A 483 9.40 -12.96 -18.73
CA ALA A 483 10.26 -13.77 -19.62
C ALA A 483 11.36 -14.52 -18.86
N ASP A 484 11.81 -14.00 -17.72
CA ASP A 484 12.82 -14.64 -16.86
C ASP A 484 12.23 -15.68 -15.89
N GLY A 485 10.91 -15.79 -15.82
CA GLY A 485 10.21 -16.75 -14.98
C GLY A 485 9.62 -16.19 -13.69
N SER A 486 9.87 -14.91 -13.37
CA SER A 486 9.28 -14.22 -12.21
C SER A 486 7.85 -13.74 -12.46
N TRP A 487 7.21 -13.19 -11.42
CA TRP A 487 5.97 -12.43 -11.52
C TRP A 487 6.09 -11.09 -10.81
N TYR A 488 5.53 -10.07 -11.43
CA TYR A 488 5.44 -8.73 -10.85
C TYR A 488 4.55 -8.73 -9.60
N GLY A 489 5.06 -8.12 -8.52
CA GLY A 489 4.33 -7.87 -7.28
C GLY A 489 3.84 -6.42 -7.21
N ARG A 490 2.53 -6.21 -7.06
CA ARG A 490 1.92 -4.88 -6.98
C ARG A 490 1.95 -4.31 -5.57
N TRP A 491 1.74 -5.16 -4.56
CA TRP A 491 1.53 -4.75 -3.17
C TRP A 491 2.73 -5.04 -2.25
N GLY A 492 3.65 -5.87 -2.67
CA GLY A 492 4.95 -6.10 -2.02
C GLY A 492 6.10 -5.98 -3.01
N THR A 493 7.29 -5.60 -2.53
CA THR A 493 8.48 -5.36 -3.34
C THR A 493 9.16 -6.68 -3.69
N ASN A 494 9.31 -6.98 -4.89
CA ASN A 494 8.54 -6.78 -6.12
C ASN A 494 8.36 -8.17 -6.75
N TYR A 495 9.37 -8.62 -7.53
CA TYR A 495 9.30 -9.92 -8.22
C TYR A 495 9.44 -11.11 -7.27
N ILE A 496 10.18 -10.97 -6.14
CA ILE A 496 10.23 -12.00 -5.10
C ILE A 496 8.84 -12.22 -4.50
N TYR A 497 8.14 -11.13 -4.16
CA TYR A 497 6.80 -11.15 -3.60
C TYR A 497 5.76 -11.77 -4.57
N GLY A 498 5.73 -11.28 -5.81
CA GLY A 498 4.82 -11.80 -6.83
C GLY A 498 5.07 -13.27 -7.15
N THR A 499 6.35 -13.65 -7.25
CA THR A 499 6.73 -15.04 -7.55
C THR A 499 6.36 -15.99 -6.41
N TRP A 500 6.58 -15.60 -5.15
CA TRP A 500 6.12 -16.36 -4.00
C TRP A 500 4.62 -16.59 -4.04
N SER A 501 3.83 -15.51 -4.20
CA SER A 501 2.37 -15.59 -4.22
C SER A 501 1.86 -16.56 -5.29
N VAL A 502 2.41 -16.47 -6.51
CA VAL A 502 1.99 -17.34 -7.61
C VAL A 502 2.43 -18.79 -7.40
N LEU A 503 3.62 -19.05 -6.88
CA LEU A 503 4.04 -20.42 -6.59
C LEU A 503 3.15 -21.10 -5.53
N CYS A 504 2.71 -20.35 -4.51
CA CYS A 504 1.73 -20.83 -3.54
C CYS A 504 0.37 -21.16 -4.21
N ALA A 505 -0.10 -20.30 -5.10
CA ALA A 505 -1.34 -20.51 -5.85
C ALA A 505 -1.29 -21.76 -6.75
N LEU A 506 -0.18 -21.93 -7.48
CA LEU A 506 0.03 -23.10 -8.35
C LEU A 506 0.06 -24.40 -7.53
N ASN A 507 0.75 -24.39 -6.36
CA ASN A 507 0.75 -25.53 -5.44
C ASN A 507 -0.66 -25.84 -4.91
N ALA A 508 -1.41 -24.82 -4.47
CA ALA A 508 -2.79 -24.98 -3.98
C ALA A 508 -3.70 -25.58 -5.06
N ALA A 509 -3.56 -25.12 -6.31
CA ALA A 509 -4.28 -25.65 -7.47
C ALA A 509 -3.74 -27.01 -7.96
N SER A 510 -2.81 -27.64 -7.23
CA SER A 510 -2.23 -28.95 -7.58
C SER A 510 -1.49 -28.96 -8.93
N VAL A 511 -0.94 -27.84 -9.36
CA VAL A 511 -0.01 -27.78 -10.50
C VAL A 511 1.27 -28.51 -10.12
N PRO A 512 1.75 -29.47 -10.93
CA PRO A 512 2.89 -30.29 -10.55
C PRO A 512 4.20 -29.47 -10.56
N PRO A 513 5.20 -29.85 -9.71
CA PRO A 513 6.48 -29.14 -9.62
C PRO A 513 7.30 -29.08 -10.91
N ASP A 514 7.08 -29.99 -11.84
CA ASP A 514 7.72 -30.05 -13.15
C ASP A 514 6.99 -29.23 -14.23
N ASP A 515 5.91 -28.53 -13.88
CA ASP A 515 5.27 -27.56 -14.79
C ASP A 515 6.30 -26.50 -15.22
N PRO A 516 6.38 -26.19 -16.53
CA PRO A 516 7.37 -25.25 -17.04
C PRO A 516 7.35 -23.87 -16.37
N ALA A 517 6.19 -23.39 -15.90
CA ALA A 517 6.09 -22.13 -15.20
C ALA A 517 6.71 -22.21 -13.79
N VAL A 518 6.49 -23.32 -13.08
CA VAL A 518 7.08 -23.56 -11.76
C VAL A 518 8.60 -23.71 -11.88
N VAL A 519 9.08 -24.50 -12.85
CA VAL A 519 10.51 -24.73 -13.06
C VAL A 519 11.26 -23.42 -13.35
N ARG A 520 10.71 -22.55 -14.22
CA ARG A 520 11.32 -21.25 -14.52
C ARG A 520 11.36 -20.35 -13.28
N ALA A 521 10.30 -20.34 -12.48
CA ALA A 521 10.22 -19.51 -11.28
C ALA A 521 11.21 -19.97 -10.19
N VAL A 522 11.36 -21.27 -10.00
CA VAL A 522 12.39 -21.82 -9.09
C VAL A 522 13.79 -21.46 -9.57
N ALA A 523 14.07 -21.62 -10.87
CA ALA A 523 15.36 -21.26 -11.45
C ALA A 523 15.65 -19.75 -11.26
N TRP A 524 14.65 -18.89 -11.42
CA TRP A 524 14.77 -17.46 -11.20
C TRP A 524 15.06 -17.15 -9.72
N LEU A 525 14.28 -17.67 -8.76
CA LEU A 525 14.51 -17.46 -7.32
C LEU A 525 15.93 -17.90 -6.91
N VAL A 526 16.38 -19.04 -7.42
CA VAL A 526 17.75 -19.53 -7.15
C VAL A 526 18.80 -18.58 -7.74
N SER A 527 18.55 -18.04 -8.93
CA SER A 527 19.52 -17.16 -9.62
C SER A 527 19.69 -15.79 -8.95
N VAL A 528 18.68 -15.33 -8.21
CA VAL A 528 18.69 -14.03 -7.51
C VAL A 528 19.00 -14.16 -6.01
N GLN A 529 19.28 -15.39 -5.51
CA GLN A 529 19.76 -15.58 -4.16
C GLN A 529 21.13 -14.92 -3.99
N ARG A 530 21.30 -14.18 -2.92
CA ARG A 530 22.52 -13.46 -2.62
C ARG A 530 23.60 -14.41 -2.08
N GLU A 531 24.86 -13.94 -2.09
CA GLU A 531 26.01 -14.71 -1.60
C GLU A 531 25.89 -15.06 -0.11
N ASP A 532 25.25 -14.21 0.70
CA ASP A 532 24.98 -14.44 2.11
C ASP A 532 23.90 -15.51 2.37
N GLY A 533 23.22 -15.97 1.33
CA GLY A 533 22.16 -16.98 1.41
C GLY A 533 20.74 -16.43 1.52
N GLY A 534 20.57 -15.13 1.75
CA GLY A 534 19.27 -14.46 1.80
C GLY A 534 18.80 -13.93 0.44
N TRP A 535 17.70 -13.21 0.45
CA TRP A 535 17.13 -12.48 -0.68
C TRP A 535 16.79 -11.05 -0.29
N GLY A 536 16.96 -10.13 -1.23
CA GLY A 536 16.61 -8.73 -1.06
C GLY A 536 16.47 -8.02 -2.39
N GLU A 537 15.42 -7.24 -2.52
CA GLU A 537 15.05 -6.47 -3.71
C GLU A 537 14.56 -5.10 -3.25
N ASP A 538 15.00 -4.02 -3.89
CA ASP A 538 14.56 -2.68 -3.54
C ASP A 538 13.52 -2.13 -4.52
N GLU A 539 12.97 -0.98 -4.20
CA GLU A 539 11.90 -0.32 -4.95
C GLU A 539 12.36 0.24 -6.30
N GLU A 540 13.68 0.29 -6.58
CA GLU A 540 14.19 0.61 -7.91
C GLU A 540 13.78 -0.44 -8.95
N SER A 541 13.41 -1.65 -8.49
CA SER A 541 12.85 -2.73 -9.34
C SER A 541 11.56 -2.32 -10.06
N TYR A 542 10.81 -1.34 -9.54
CA TYR A 542 9.65 -0.75 -10.21
C TYR A 542 10.03 0.28 -11.30
N GLY A 543 11.31 0.61 -11.43
CA GLY A 543 11.84 1.54 -12.43
C GLY A 543 11.90 0.96 -13.84
N ASP A 544 12.60 1.68 -14.73
CA ASP A 544 12.77 1.27 -16.13
C ASP A 544 13.89 0.21 -16.30
N ALA A 545 14.71 -0.01 -15.25
CA ALA A 545 15.67 -1.11 -15.22
C ALA A 545 14.94 -2.38 -14.77
N PRO A 546 14.91 -3.43 -15.61
CA PRO A 546 14.30 -4.69 -15.19
C PRO A 546 15.01 -5.24 -13.96
N HIS A 547 14.22 -5.69 -12.98
CA HIS A 547 14.66 -6.46 -11.82
C HIS A 547 15.67 -5.80 -10.89
N GLY A 548 15.46 -4.57 -10.52
CA GLY A 548 16.04 -3.82 -9.40
C GLY A 548 17.46 -4.15 -8.94
N ARG A 549 18.05 -3.28 -8.20
CA ARG A 549 19.37 -3.56 -7.61
C ARG A 549 19.17 -4.22 -6.25
N TYR A 550 19.58 -5.46 -6.15
CA TYR A 550 19.63 -6.19 -4.90
C TYR A 550 20.72 -5.56 -4.02
N LYS A 551 20.32 -4.82 -2.99
CA LYS A 551 21.27 -4.15 -2.09
C LYS A 551 21.66 -5.03 -0.91
N GLU A 552 20.69 -5.46 -0.15
CA GLU A 552 20.87 -6.28 1.06
C GLU A 552 19.78 -7.34 1.18
N SER A 553 20.06 -8.42 1.89
CA SER A 553 19.05 -9.43 2.21
C SER A 553 18.15 -8.91 3.32
N THR A 554 16.84 -9.14 3.19
CA THR A 554 15.86 -8.77 4.19
C THR A 554 15.16 -10.00 4.76
N PRO A 555 14.75 -9.97 6.04
CA PRO A 555 14.03 -11.08 6.65
C PRO A 555 12.71 -11.41 5.94
N SER A 556 11.91 -10.40 5.58
CA SER A 556 10.62 -10.61 4.91
C SER A 556 10.79 -11.18 3.50
N GLN A 557 11.69 -10.63 2.67
CA GLN A 557 11.88 -11.10 1.29
C GLN A 557 12.60 -12.46 1.24
N THR A 558 13.51 -12.72 2.18
CA THR A 558 14.11 -14.06 2.35
C THR A 558 13.03 -15.09 2.70
N ALA A 559 12.11 -14.73 3.61
CA ALA A 559 10.98 -15.59 3.96
C ALA A 559 10.05 -15.84 2.76
N TRP A 560 9.73 -14.82 1.95
CA TRP A 560 8.90 -14.98 0.74
C TRP A 560 9.56 -15.90 -0.27
N ALA A 561 10.84 -15.72 -0.55
CA ALA A 561 11.57 -16.61 -1.46
C ALA A 561 11.54 -18.08 -0.97
N LEU A 562 11.75 -18.30 0.32
CA LEU A 562 11.68 -19.63 0.95
C LEU A 562 10.28 -20.24 0.87
N LEU A 563 9.24 -19.46 1.16
CA LEU A 563 7.85 -19.90 1.05
C LEU A 563 7.49 -20.29 -0.38
N GLY A 564 7.96 -19.52 -1.38
CA GLY A 564 7.81 -19.85 -2.80
C GLY A 564 8.55 -21.12 -3.20
N LEU A 565 9.82 -21.28 -2.80
CA LEU A 565 10.59 -22.49 -3.08
C LEU A 565 9.96 -23.73 -2.44
N MET A 566 9.51 -23.63 -1.19
CA MET A 566 8.81 -24.73 -0.52
C MET A 566 7.49 -25.10 -1.21
N ALA A 567 6.70 -24.11 -1.63
CA ALA A 567 5.47 -24.33 -2.39
C ALA A 567 5.73 -25.01 -3.74
N ALA A 568 6.86 -24.72 -4.38
CA ALA A 568 7.31 -25.38 -5.60
C ALA A 568 7.91 -26.80 -5.38
N GLY A 569 7.87 -27.33 -4.16
CA GLY A 569 8.43 -28.65 -3.83
C GLY A 569 9.96 -28.67 -3.66
N ALA A 570 10.62 -27.51 -3.65
CA ALA A 570 12.08 -27.37 -3.54
C ALA A 570 12.60 -27.33 -2.09
N VAL A 571 11.94 -28.03 -1.17
CA VAL A 571 12.29 -28.08 0.28
C VAL A 571 13.74 -28.48 0.52
N ASN A 572 14.21 -29.47 -0.25
CA ASN A 572 15.56 -30.02 -0.12
C ASN A 572 16.59 -29.33 -1.04
N HIS A 573 16.21 -28.24 -1.71
CA HIS A 573 17.14 -27.53 -2.59
C HIS A 573 18.22 -26.79 -1.76
N PRO A 574 19.49 -26.76 -2.19
CA PRO A 574 20.57 -26.08 -1.45
C PRO A 574 20.28 -24.60 -1.19
N ALA A 575 19.59 -23.90 -2.10
CA ALA A 575 19.20 -22.53 -1.89
C ALA A 575 18.22 -22.36 -0.71
N THR A 576 17.28 -23.30 -0.54
CA THR A 576 16.35 -23.32 0.59
C THR A 576 17.12 -23.48 1.90
N ALA A 577 18.06 -24.43 1.96
CA ALA A 577 18.89 -24.65 3.16
C ALA A 577 19.70 -23.40 3.55
N ARG A 578 20.34 -22.72 2.57
CA ARG A 578 21.09 -21.48 2.83
C ARG A 578 20.19 -20.36 3.34
N GLY A 579 18.99 -20.20 2.79
CA GLY A 579 18.05 -19.16 3.23
C GLY A 579 17.50 -19.41 4.64
N ILE A 580 17.22 -20.66 4.99
CA ILE A 580 16.84 -21.04 6.37
C ILE A 580 17.97 -20.74 7.35
N ALA A 581 19.22 -21.11 7.00
CA ALA A 581 20.39 -20.78 7.83
C ALA A 581 20.51 -19.25 8.01
N TRP A 582 20.39 -18.48 6.93
CA TRP A 582 20.44 -17.02 6.99
C TRP A 582 19.37 -16.44 7.94
N LEU A 583 18.10 -16.90 7.85
CA LEU A 583 17.05 -16.45 8.76
C LEU A 583 17.33 -16.82 10.21
N THR A 584 17.84 -18.03 10.47
CA THR A 584 18.17 -18.48 11.82
C THR A 584 19.32 -17.66 12.41
N ASP A 585 20.35 -17.38 11.63
CA ASP A 585 21.53 -16.62 12.05
C ASP A 585 21.24 -15.12 12.23
N ALA A 586 20.32 -14.55 11.45
CA ALA A 586 19.93 -13.14 11.53
C ALA A 586 18.92 -12.85 12.67
N GLN A 587 18.35 -13.89 13.31
CA GLN A 587 17.41 -13.71 14.40
C GLN A 587 18.10 -13.10 15.64
N GLN A 588 17.48 -12.07 16.20
CA GLN A 588 17.96 -11.44 17.43
C GLN A 588 17.65 -12.30 18.67
N PRO A 589 18.36 -12.08 19.81
CA PRO A 589 18.12 -12.83 21.03
C PRO A 589 16.69 -12.75 21.57
N ASP A 590 15.96 -11.65 21.29
CA ASP A 590 14.56 -11.45 21.68
C ASP A 590 13.57 -12.22 20.80
N GLY A 591 14.04 -12.88 19.74
CA GLY A 591 13.25 -13.66 18.80
C GLY A 591 12.77 -12.90 17.58
N GLU A 592 13.09 -11.62 17.46
CA GLU A 592 12.74 -10.77 16.33
C GLU A 592 13.84 -10.66 15.28
N TRP A 593 13.57 -9.96 14.19
CA TRP A 593 14.54 -9.57 13.16
C TRP A 593 14.56 -8.06 12.99
N THR A 594 15.67 -7.52 12.54
CA THR A 594 15.80 -6.13 12.14
C THR A 594 15.63 -6.01 10.63
N GLU A 595 14.87 -5.01 10.17
CA GLU A 595 14.67 -4.72 8.75
C GLU A 595 14.55 -3.21 8.58
N ALA A 596 15.52 -2.58 7.92
CA ALA A 596 15.49 -1.17 7.62
C ALA A 596 14.85 -0.87 6.25
N PRO A 597 15.07 -1.68 5.19
CA PRO A 597 14.43 -1.49 3.90
C PRO A 597 12.91 -1.51 3.97
N TYR A 598 12.28 -0.79 3.06
CA TYR A 598 10.86 -0.89 2.81
C TYR A 598 10.63 -2.10 1.89
N THR A 599 9.60 -2.87 2.16
CA THR A 599 9.32 -4.10 1.40
C THR A 599 7.86 -4.18 0.95
N ALA A 600 7.12 -3.07 1.09
CA ALA A 600 5.74 -2.99 0.67
C ALA A 600 5.46 -1.71 -0.13
N VAL A 601 4.37 -1.73 -0.88
CA VAL A 601 4.07 -0.72 -1.88
C VAL A 601 2.64 -0.24 -1.76
N GLY A 602 2.48 1.05 -1.50
CA GLY A 602 1.20 1.69 -1.70
C GLY A 602 0.95 1.94 -3.19
N PHE A 603 1.89 2.63 -3.84
CA PHE A 603 1.83 2.90 -5.29
C PHE A 603 3.23 2.80 -5.91
N PRO A 604 3.47 1.87 -6.84
CA PRO A 604 4.75 1.74 -7.51
C PRO A 604 5.24 3.08 -8.08
N ARG A 605 6.50 3.42 -7.86
CA ARG A 605 7.18 4.67 -8.26
C ARG A 605 6.72 5.94 -7.53
N VAL A 606 5.74 5.85 -6.61
CA VAL A 606 5.12 7.03 -5.98
C VAL A 606 5.12 6.96 -4.48
N PHE A 607 4.88 5.79 -3.90
CA PHE A 607 4.63 5.66 -2.48
C PHE A 607 4.91 4.24 -1.99
N TYR A 608 5.85 4.11 -1.07
CA TYR A 608 6.33 2.86 -0.52
C TYR A 608 6.14 2.80 0.99
N LEU A 609 6.12 1.59 1.53
CA LEU A 609 5.75 1.32 2.91
C LEU A 609 6.73 0.33 3.55
N ARG A 610 7.02 0.56 4.83
CA ARG A 610 7.63 -0.40 5.72
C ARG A 610 6.57 -0.89 6.70
N TYR A 611 6.20 -2.16 6.57
CA TYR A 611 5.34 -2.84 7.53
C TYR A 611 6.22 -3.41 8.63
N HIS A 612 6.11 -2.91 9.86
CA HIS A 612 6.94 -3.38 10.97
C HIS A 612 6.61 -4.83 11.39
N GLY A 613 5.44 -5.34 11.04
CA GLY A 613 5.04 -6.73 11.26
C GLY A 613 5.69 -7.72 10.29
N TYR A 614 6.02 -7.31 9.04
CA TYR A 614 6.54 -8.22 8.01
C TYR A 614 7.81 -8.96 8.46
N ARG A 615 8.72 -8.28 9.13
CA ARG A 615 9.94 -8.85 9.69
C ARG A 615 9.72 -9.84 10.84
N LEU A 616 8.48 -9.97 11.35
CA LEU A 616 8.13 -10.86 12.45
C LEU A 616 7.41 -12.11 11.96
N TYR A 617 6.26 -11.93 11.32
CA TYR A 617 5.41 -13.07 10.98
C TYR A 617 5.86 -13.82 9.72
N PHE A 618 6.48 -13.20 8.71
CA PHE A 618 6.94 -13.94 7.54
C PHE A 618 8.15 -14.84 7.83
N PRO A 619 9.21 -14.40 8.56
CA PRO A 619 10.27 -15.31 8.98
C PRO A 619 9.77 -16.46 9.85
N LEU A 620 8.89 -16.20 10.82
CA LEU A 620 8.27 -17.25 11.63
C LEU A 620 7.53 -18.27 10.75
N LEU A 621 6.69 -17.78 9.81
CA LEU A 621 5.94 -18.63 8.87
C LEU A 621 6.88 -19.52 8.04
N ALA A 622 7.97 -18.96 7.52
CA ALA A 622 8.94 -19.69 6.69
C ALA A 622 9.69 -20.75 7.47
N LEU A 623 10.21 -20.41 8.66
CA LEU A 623 10.96 -21.33 9.53
C LEU A 623 10.06 -22.48 10.03
N ALA A 624 8.85 -22.14 10.50
CA ALA A 624 7.88 -23.12 10.98
C ALA A 624 7.44 -24.07 9.86
N ARG A 625 7.18 -23.56 8.67
CA ARG A 625 6.83 -24.36 7.49
C ARG A 625 7.96 -25.31 7.10
N TYR A 626 9.19 -24.82 7.06
CA TYR A 626 10.34 -25.67 6.77
C TYR A 626 10.47 -26.78 7.80
N ARG A 627 10.39 -26.48 9.10
CA ARG A 627 10.38 -27.47 10.19
C ARG A 627 9.30 -28.53 9.98
N ASN A 628 8.06 -28.13 9.67
CA ASN A 628 6.93 -29.03 9.50
C ASN A 628 7.09 -29.94 8.28
N LEU A 629 7.55 -29.41 7.15
CA LEU A 629 7.80 -30.19 5.94
C LEU A 629 8.92 -31.22 6.14
N ARG A 630 9.98 -30.84 6.85
CA ARG A 630 11.10 -31.75 7.17
C ARG A 630 10.68 -32.86 8.12
N SER A 631 10.00 -32.55 9.21
CA SER A 631 9.53 -33.54 10.20
C SER A 631 8.45 -34.44 9.63
N GLY A 632 7.52 -33.92 8.82
CA GLY A 632 6.48 -34.66 8.12
C GLY A 632 6.99 -35.43 6.89
N ARG A 633 8.25 -35.25 6.49
CA ARG A 633 8.84 -35.82 5.26
C ARG A 633 7.98 -35.53 4.03
N SER A 634 7.41 -34.33 3.97
CA SER A 634 6.52 -33.87 2.89
C SER A 634 7.21 -32.82 2.02
N ASN A 635 6.93 -32.86 0.73
CA ASN A 635 7.33 -31.79 -0.21
C ASN A 635 6.12 -30.96 -0.66
N ARG A 636 4.95 -31.15 -0.06
CA ARG A 636 3.71 -30.45 -0.41
C ARG A 636 3.31 -29.52 0.73
N VAL A 637 3.10 -28.26 0.39
CA VAL A 637 2.55 -27.24 1.30
C VAL A 637 1.02 -27.41 1.31
N GLU A 638 0.45 -27.61 2.49
CA GLU A 638 -0.99 -27.77 2.67
C GLU A 638 -1.69 -26.40 2.66
N PHE A 639 -1.21 -25.45 3.44
CA PHE A 639 -1.74 -24.08 3.51
C PHE A 639 -0.70 -23.08 3.02
N GLY A 640 -0.91 -22.54 1.83
CA GLY A 640 -0.05 -21.50 1.23
C GLY A 640 -0.90 -20.38 0.63
N PHE A 641 -0.39 -19.15 0.63
CA PHE A 641 -1.07 -17.97 0.07
C PHE A 641 -0.11 -17.00 -0.61
#